data_cc83e6a75485bba15bba0c3c67a716c2
#
_entry.id   cc83e6a75485bba15bba0c3c67a716c2
#
_cell.length_a   1.000
_cell.length_b   1.000
_cell.length_c   1.000
_cell.angle_alpha   90.00
_cell.angle_beta   90.00
_cell.angle_gamma   90.00
#
_symmetry.space_group_name_H-M   'P 1'
#
loop_
_entity.id
_entity.type
_entity.pdbx_description
1 polymer ?
#
loop_
_entity_poly.entity_id
_entity_poly.type
_entity_poly.pdbx_seq_one_letter_code
_entity_poly.pdbx_strand_id
1 'polypeptide(L)'
;MIKKQIEECIQKILDNELGGISADNCSKDGIEKYRYMTAFRLSKFVKMYRARRISKDDLLISLRNYLLVFQTSVHLPEDIDIQDNPYGLRTDSEGLCYATLNLPDYMNTDIIKQGFMEDYIEPKKDERYFLGVTPNIYRLTGFKKFKSIRQKLAVNGALNMPEGYTALVSLPTGGGKSLITQTMAYQKKDGLTITVVPTVSLAMDQVRVAKDNIKVDMESEIACYYSDLSKEEKRSIIDRIKNRKLRLLFISPEALIKNEVFKQVIDVANDSGYLRNLIIDEAHIVIEWGNFFRVDYQCLEPWRNNLYEKNSKLKTVLLSATYEKNTVKILQSMFATGDKWIEIRCDALRREPRFELVTATSFRDKNEKTRELLRCLPRPMVVYVMRPDQAEKVKEMAAEIGITNVETFTGKTKADERSRIIDEWSENEFDIIVATSAFGVGVDKSDVRTVLHLYVPDNPNAYYQELGRGGRDGLPCLSVMCVYPDEDLESTFVMTDKVLGSDKILGRWDSMLNSHTSTRGIDYCTLDTSVKPNYNSVDYAEDTSTVDQKWNIYVILLLRRYNLIKILDMVVDPKTQVYFIRVSILDKRLLQITDQTKALIEEVRAKEWTKNEKDFKTMSRAVKQGKRMCWSEMFFNSTYSMVSEYCAGCDNHKNIVDSDPMRFELVKKVPAPTRKFSVELDNMFASSNEAILFSDIDNTELIGRVINRGFSTVIINDEEQSSYFNLLNSISEWTDVNLLGMNEFMRLVEHGDYYYFAGDAVVLYGNTEQDIYKKLSRLRKTLGTREVRLLHVFREDIYCNEVNKTVSSIVDGPVIEEYLIERM
;
A
#
# COMPACT_ATOMS: atom_id res chain seq x y z
N MET A 1 -17.60 9.39 -21.58
CA MET A 1 -18.84 8.99 -22.33
C MET A 1 -20.03 9.19 -21.40
N ILE A 2 -21.07 9.88 -21.83
CA ILE A 2 -22.24 10.17 -20.97
C ILE A 2 -23.03 8.86 -20.76
N LYS A 3 -23.61 8.64 -19.57
CA LYS A 3 -24.39 7.43 -19.20
C LYS A 3 -25.31 6.96 -20.35
N LYS A 4 -26.07 7.86 -20.93
CA LYS A 4 -27.00 7.58 -22.04
C LYS A 4 -26.32 6.98 -23.30
N GLN A 5 -25.12 7.43 -23.64
CA GLN A 5 -24.36 6.88 -24.78
C GLN A 5 -23.90 5.44 -24.52
N ILE A 6 -23.58 5.12 -23.27
CA ILE A 6 -23.21 3.75 -22.87
C ILE A 6 -24.43 2.84 -22.96
N GLU A 7 -25.59 3.30 -22.49
CA GLU A 7 -26.87 2.57 -22.58
C GLU A 7 -27.24 2.26 -24.05
N GLU A 8 -27.15 3.24 -24.94
CA GLU A 8 -27.36 3.05 -26.39
C GLU A 8 -26.37 2.04 -27.01
N CYS A 9 -25.09 2.10 -26.60
CA CYS A 9 -24.10 1.14 -27.07
C CYS A 9 -24.41 -0.29 -26.57
N ILE A 10 -24.81 -0.46 -25.33
CA ILE A 10 -25.15 -1.77 -24.78
C ILE A 10 -26.38 -2.33 -25.49
N GLN A 11 -27.41 -1.53 -25.76
CA GLN A 11 -28.57 -2.00 -26.53
C GLN A 11 -28.14 -2.52 -27.91
N LYS A 12 -27.34 -1.76 -28.67
CA LYS A 12 -26.81 -2.21 -29.96
C LYS A 12 -25.98 -3.50 -29.90
N ILE A 13 -25.27 -3.72 -28.79
CA ILE A 13 -24.52 -4.97 -28.58
C ILE A 13 -25.47 -6.13 -28.33
N LEU A 14 -26.50 -5.92 -27.52
CA LEU A 14 -27.56 -6.92 -27.30
C LEU A 14 -28.25 -7.26 -28.62
N ASP A 15 -28.56 -6.27 -29.45
CA ASP A 15 -29.20 -6.44 -30.76
C ASP A 15 -28.25 -6.96 -31.85
N ASN A 16 -26.98 -7.24 -31.51
CA ASN A 16 -25.93 -7.69 -32.41
C ASN A 16 -25.53 -6.69 -33.52
N GLU A 17 -25.82 -5.41 -33.33
CA GLU A 17 -25.49 -4.32 -34.26
C GLU A 17 -24.09 -3.75 -34.02
N LEU A 18 -23.54 -3.90 -32.81
CA LEU A 18 -22.23 -3.41 -32.41
C LEU A 18 -21.38 -4.54 -31.82
N GLY A 19 -20.12 -4.63 -32.24
CA GLY A 19 -19.23 -5.70 -31.82
C GLY A 19 -18.73 -5.58 -30.37
N GLY A 20 -18.88 -4.47 -29.66
CA GLY A 20 -18.44 -4.29 -28.27
C GLY A 20 -17.98 -2.86 -27.95
N ILE A 21 -17.60 -2.63 -26.67
CA ILE A 21 -17.04 -1.39 -26.16
C ILE A 21 -15.53 -1.57 -25.99
N SER A 22 -14.73 -0.53 -26.32
CA SER A 22 -13.27 -0.55 -26.10
C SER A 22 -12.92 -0.08 -24.68
N ALA A 23 -11.95 -0.71 -24.05
CA ALA A 23 -11.45 -0.30 -22.74
C ALA A 23 -10.81 1.11 -22.73
N ASP A 24 -10.32 1.60 -23.88
CA ASP A 24 -9.55 2.84 -24.01
C ASP A 24 -10.37 4.12 -23.76
N ASN A 25 -11.68 4.05 -23.84
CA ASN A 25 -12.59 5.20 -23.68
C ASN A 25 -13.11 5.37 -22.24
N CYS A 26 -12.50 4.70 -21.28
CA CYS A 26 -12.90 4.75 -19.88
C CYS A 26 -12.60 6.12 -19.24
N SER A 27 -13.53 6.64 -18.43
CA SER A 27 -13.24 7.79 -17.57
C SER A 27 -12.19 7.39 -16.50
N LYS A 28 -11.39 8.36 -16.04
CA LYS A 28 -10.23 8.02 -15.19
C LYS A 28 -10.57 7.63 -13.76
N ASP A 29 -11.73 8.06 -13.18
CA ASP A 29 -12.02 7.87 -11.75
C ASP A 29 -13.53 7.78 -11.41
N GLY A 30 -13.82 7.25 -10.23
CA GLY A 30 -15.12 7.29 -9.57
C GLY A 30 -16.20 6.39 -10.17
N ILE A 31 -17.46 6.74 -9.88
CA ILE A 31 -18.64 5.96 -10.28
C ILE A 31 -18.79 5.83 -11.81
N GLU A 32 -18.35 6.84 -12.57
CA GLU A 32 -18.40 6.81 -14.03
C GLU A 32 -17.44 5.75 -14.61
N LYS A 33 -16.27 5.58 -14.02
CA LYS A 33 -15.36 4.50 -14.37
C LYS A 33 -15.98 3.15 -14.08
N TYR A 34 -16.59 3.00 -12.90
CA TYR A 34 -17.23 1.74 -12.52
C TYR A 34 -18.40 1.38 -13.44
N ARG A 35 -19.25 2.35 -13.78
CA ARG A 35 -20.32 2.17 -14.78
C ARG A 35 -19.76 1.70 -16.12
N TYR A 36 -18.73 2.38 -16.60
CA TYR A 36 -18.09 2.00 -17.85
C TYR A 36 -17.53 0.58 -17.82
N MET A 37 -16.80 0.21 -16.77
CA MET A 37 -16.24 -1.13 -16.62
C MET A 37 -17.33 -2.20 -16.47
N THR A 38 -18.47 -1.87 -15.87
CA THR A 38 -19.62 -2.79 -15.77
C THR A 38 -20.25 -3.03 -17.14
N ALA A 39 -20.43 -1.97 -17.95
CA ALA A 39 -20.89 -2.08 -19.33
C ALA A 39 -19.89 -2.84 -20.23
N PHE A 40 -18.60 -2.56 -20.06
CA PHE A 40 -17.53 -3.26 -20.77
C PHE A 40 -17.56 -4.77 -20.50
N ARG A 41 -17.71 -5.21 -19.22
CA ARG A 41 -17.85 -6.62 -18.85
C ARG A 41 -19.07 -7.26 -19.50
N LEU A 42 -20.23 -6.59 -19.41
CA LEU A 42 -21.45 -7.11 -20.04
C LEU A 42 -21.23 -7.28 -21.56
N SER A 43 -20.64 -6.30 -22.25
CA SER A 43 -20.37 -6.39 -23.69
C SER A 43 -19.48 -7.60 -24.04
N LYS A 44 -18.49 -7.88 -23.20
CA LYS A 44 -17.59 -9.01 -23.34
C LYS A 44 -18.31 -10.34 -23.09
N PHE A 45 -19.13 -10.41 -22.05
CA PHE A 45 -19.88 -11.60 -21.68
C PHE A 45 -20.97 -11.96 -22.71
N VAL A 46 -21.63 -10.96 -23.32
CA VAL A 46 -22.53 -11.21 -24.46
C VAL A 46 -21.82 -11.92 -25.61
N LYS A 47 -20.60 -11.46 -25.96
CA LYS A 47 -19.80 -12.11 -27.00
C LYS A 47 -19.38 -13.53 -26.61
N MET A 48 -18.92 -13.71 -25.37
CA MET A 48 -18.49 -15.02 -24.88
C MET A 48 -19.65 -16.01 -24.84
N TYR A 49 -20.82 -15.55 -24.43
CA TYR A 49 -22.04 -16.38 -24.43
C TYR A 49 -22.44 -16.81 -25.85
N ARG A 50 -22.49 -15.89 -26.81
CA ARG A 50 -22.76 -16.20 -28.22
C ARG A 50 -21.71 -17.14 -28.84
N ALA A 51 -20.47 -17.03 -28.38
CA ALA A 51 -19.37 -17.94 -28.74
C ALA A 51 -19.41 -19.27 -27.95
N ARG A 52 -20.40 -19.49 -27.07
CA ARG A 52 -20.53 -20.67 -26.19
C ARG A 52 -19.34 -20.91 -25.28
N ARG A 53 -18.66 -19.83 -24.84
CA ARG A 53 -17.51 -19.88 -23.92
C ARG A 53 -17.91 -19.76 -22.46
N ILE A 54 -19.09 -19.19 -22.16
CA ILE A 54 -19.65 -19.06 -20.81
C ILE A 54 -21.10 -19.55 -20.80
N SER A 55 -21.62 -19.79 -19.61
CA SER A 55 -23.01 -20.24 -19.38
C SER A 55 -24.02 -19.11 -19.55
N LYS A 56 -25.32 -19.47 -19.62
CA LYS A 56 -26.43 -18.53 -19.52
C LYS A 56 -26.42 -17.80 -18.17
N ASP A 57 -26.13 -18.51 -17.08
CA ASP A 57 -26.10 -17.96 -15.72
C ASP A 57 -25.04 -16.88 -15.56
N ASP A 58 -23.83 -17.09 -16.12
CA ASP A 58 -22.77 -16.07 -16.12
C ASP A 58 -23.21 -14.79 -16.83
N LEU A 59 -23.86 -14.91 -17.98
CA LEU A 59 -24.40 -13.76 -18.71
C LEU A 59 -25.48 -13.04 -17.91
N LEU A 60 -26.47 -13.78 -17.35
CA LEU A 60 -27.58 -13.20 -16.62
C LEU A 60 -27.12 -12.48 -15.35
N ILE A 61 -26.11 -12.96 -14.66
CA ILE A 61 -25.53 -12.27 -13.51
C ILE A 61 -24.84 -10.97 -13.95
N SER A 62 -24.11 -10.99 -15.07
CA SER A 62 -23.49 -9.77 -15.61
C SER A 62 -24.53 -8.73 -16.05
N LEU A 63 -25.62 -9.19 -16.69
CA LEU A 63 -26.77 -8.36 -17.07
C LEU A 63 -27.44 -7.73 -15.84
N ARG A 64 -27.72 -8.53 -14.81
CA ARG A 64 -28.26 -8.02 -13.52
C ARG A 64 -27.39 -6.92 -12.95
N ASN A 65 -26.06 -7.15 -12.86
CA ASN A 65 -25.13 -6.17 -12.31
C ASN A 65 -25.17 -4.86 -13.10
N TYR A 66 -25.23 -4.95 -14.42
CA TYR A 66 -25.35 -3.78 -15.29
C TYR A 66 -26.65 -3.01 -15.03
N LEU A 67 -27.79 -3.69 -15.03
CA LEU A 67 -29.11 -3.08 -14.85
C LEU A 67 -29.25 -2.40 -13.48
N LEU A 68 -28.72 -3.02 -12.41
CA LEU A 68 -28.71 -2.44 -11.06
C LEU A 68 -27.82 -1.20 -10.98
N VAL A 69 -26.59 -1.24 -11.52
CA VAL A 69 -25.63 -0.13 -11.46
C VAL A 69 -26.09 1.06 -12.32
N PHE A 70 -26.72 0.81 -13.45
CA PHE A 70 -27.25 1.84 -14.33
C PHE A 70 -28.68 2.29 -13.94
N GLN A 71 -29.39 1.52 -13.11
CA GLN A 71 -30.78 1.78 -12.81
C GLN A 71 -31.56 2.02 -14.09
N THR A 72 -31.51 1.06 -15.02
CA THR A 72 -32.06 1.15 -16.38
C THR A 72 -32.73 -0.17 -16.76
N SER A 73 -33.42 -0.18 -17.90
CA SER A 73 -33.99 -1.35 -18.54
C SER A 73 -33.47 -1.49 -19.97
N VAL A 74 -33.47 -2.70 -20.52
CA VAL A 74 -33.01 -3.01 -21.88
C VAL A 74 -33.99 -3.92 -22.59
N HIS A 75 -34.03 -3.84 -23.92
CA HIS A 75 -34.68 -4.83 -24.75
C HIS A 75 -33.80 -6.07 -24.89
N LEU A 76 -34.33 -7.25 -24.64
CA LEU A 76 -33.54 -8.50 -24.81
C LEU A 76 -33.90 -9.16 -26.16
N PRO A 77 -32.88 -9.56 -26.93
CA PRO A 77 -33.12 -10.36 -28.16
C PRO A 77 -33.54 -11.79 -27.81
N GLU A 78 -34.11 -12.49 -28.79
CA GLU A 78 -34.66 -13.84 -28.62
C GLU A 78 -33.60 -14.89 -28.14
N ASP A 79 -32.32 -14.65 -28.39
CA ASP A 79 -31.23 -15.53 -27.97
C ASP A 79 -30.88 -15.44 -26.47
N ILE A 80 -31.44 -14.47 -25.74
CA ILE A 80 -31.20 -14.25 -24.31
C ILE A 80 -32.52 -14.44 -23.54
N ASP A 81 -32.77 -15.64 -23.07
CA ASP A 81 -33.96 -15.98 -22.30
C ASP A 81 -33.74 -15.78 -20.80
N ILE A 82 -34.65 -15.06 -20.13
CA ILE A 82 -34.66 -14.77 -18.68
C ILE A 82 -35.76 -15.52 -17.91
N GLN A 83 -36.49 -16.44 -18.53
CA GLN A 83 -37.50 -17.20 -17.82
C GLN A 83 -36.90 -18.06 -16.71
N ASP A 84 -37.62 -18.13 -15.57
CA ASP A 84 -37.24 -18.91 -14.39
C ASP A 84 -35.81 -18.61 -13.84
N ASN A 85 -35.33 -17.37 -13.97
CA ASN A 85 -34.03 -17.00 -13.43
C ASN A 85 -34.06 -16.65 -11.94
N PRO A 86 -33.02 -17.04 -11.13
CA PRO A 86 -32.95 -16.69 -9.70
C PRO A 86 -32.35 -15.32 -9.43
N TYR A 87 -31.98 -14.56 -10.47
CA TYR A 87 -31.14 -13.34 -10.36
C TYR A 87 -31.96 -12.05 -10.21
N GLY A 88 -33.30 -12.11 -10.15
CA GLY A 88 -34.14 -10.94 -10.02
C GLY A 88 -34.36 -10.16 -11.32
N LEU A 89 -34.05 -10.76 -12.46
CA LEU A 89 -34.35 -10.20 -13.78
C LEU A 89 -35.83 -10.39 -14.07
N ARG A 90 -36.51 -9.33 -14.49
CA ARG A 90 -37.94 -9.31 -14.78
C ARG A 90 -38.21 -8.51 -16.05
N THR A 91 -39.33 -8.76 -16.69
CA THR A 91 -39.83 -8.00 -17.83
C THR A 91 -40.99 -7.11 -17.39
N ASP A 92 -41.00 -5.85 -17.79
CA ASP A 92 -42.12 -4.93 -17.57
C ASP A 92 -43.24 -5.10 -18.59
N SER A 93 -44.26 -4.23 -18.51
CA SER A 93 -45.40 -4.24 -19.42
C SER A 93 -45.06 -3.86 -20.87
N GLU A 94 -43.91 -3.23 -21.10
CA GLU A 94 -43.42 -2.82 -22.42
C GLU A 94 -42.47 -3.83 -23.03
N GLY A 95 -42.18 -4.93 -22.30
CA GLY A 95 -41.25 -5.98 -22.75
C GLY A 95 -39.78 -5.67 -22.44
N LEU A 96 -39.50 -4.64 -21.65
CA LEU A 96 -38.16 -4.28 -21.25
C LEU A 96 -37.69 -5.06 -20.03
N CYS A 97 -36.47 -5.61 -20.09
CA CYS A 97 -35.84 -6.30 -18.96
C CYS A 97 -35.22 -5.29 -17.98
N TYR A 98 -35.56 -5.44 -16.71
CA TYR A 98 -35.00 -4.72 -15.59
C TYR A 98 -34.58 -5.67 -14.47
N ALA A 99 -33.77 -5.20 -13.53
CA ALA A 99 -33.29 -5.99 -12.40
C ALA A 99 -33.83 -5.47 -11.07
N THR A 100 -34.22 -6.38 -10.18
CA THR A 100 -34.49 -6.11 -8.77
C THR A 100 -33.50 -6.89 -7.91
N LEU A 101 -33.13 -6.33 -6.76
CA LEU A 101 -32.29 -7.06 -5.80
C LEU A 101 -33.08 -8.27 -5.26
N ASN A 102 -32.55 -9.45 -5.53
CA ASN A 102 -33.08 -10.72 -5.01
C ASN A 102 -32.05 -11.30 -4.04
N LEU A 103 -32.09 -10.87 -2.78
CA LEU A 103 -31.17 -11.27 -1.73
C LEU A 103 -31.86 -12.24 -0.76
N PRO A 104 -31.16 -13.26 -0.23
CA PRO A 104 -31.65 -14.04 0.89
C PRO A 104 -31.98 -13.14 2.08
N ASP A 105 -32.95 -13.52 2.91
CA ASP A 105 -33.43 -12.69 4.04
C ASP A 105 -32.27 -12.30 4.99
N TYR A 106 -31.33 -13.20 5.21
CA TYR A 106 -30.17 -12.96 6.07
C TYR A 106 -29.15 -11.97 5.48
N MET A 107 -29.26 -11.65 4.18
CA MET A 107 -28.40 -10.69 3.46
C MET A 107 -29.15 -9.40 3.06
N ASN A 108 -30.44 -9.29 3.32
CA ASN A 108 -31.25 -8.13 2.92
C ASN A 108 -31.11 -6.97 3.94
N THR A 109 -29.90 -6.44 4.04
CA THR A 109 -29.55 -5.30 4.90
C THR A 109 -29.18 -4.08 4.06
N ASP A 110 -29.36 -2.87 4.62
CA ASP A 110 -28.97 -1.62 3.93
C ASP A 110 -27.47 -1.56 3.63
N ILE A 111 -26.66 -2.24 4.44
CA ILE A 111 -25.21 -2.33 4.24
C ILE A 111 -24.89 -3.12 2.97
N ILE A 112 -25.53 -4.26 2.77
CA ILE A 112 -25.34 -5.09 1.58
C ILE A 112 -25.81 -4.40 0.32
N LYS A 113 -26.94 -3.68 0.38
CA LYS A 113 -27.47 -2.90 -0.76
C LYS A 113 -26.47 -1.84 -1.26
N GLN A 114 -25.70 -1.22 -0.35
CA GLN A 114 -24.64 -0.29 -0.74
C GLN A 114 -23.56 -0.93 -1.65
N GLY A 115 -23.28 -2.22 -1.50
CA GLY A 115 -22.38 -2.95 -2.38
C GLY A 115 -22.89 -3.07 -3.82
N PHE A 116 -24.19 -2.91 -4.04
CA PHE A 116 -24.82 -2.83 -5.36
C PHE A 116 -25.00 -1.40 -5.87
N MET A 117 -24.42 -0.41 -5.18
CA MET A 117 -24.60 1.02 -5.47
C MET A 117 -26.04 1.52 -5.34
N GLU A 118 -26.94 0.77 -4.67
CA GLU A 118 -28.26 1.24 -4.33
C GLU A 118 -28.13 2.37 -3.30
N ASP A 119 -28.75 3.50 -3.58
CA ASP A 119 -28.71 4.72 -2.75
C ASP A 119 -27.27 5.23 -2.43
N TYR A 120 -26.29 4.87 -3.26
CA TYR A 120 -24.93 5.36 -3.08
C TYR A 120 -24.85 6.86 -3.35
N ILE A 121 -24.49 7.59 -2.31
CA ILE A 121 -24.18 9.02 -2.38
C ILE A 121 -22.65 9.12 -2.37
N GLU A 122 -22.08 9.69 -3.45
CA GLU A 122 -20.65 9.94 -3.50
C GLU A 122 -20.27 10.88 -2.34
N PRO A 123 -19.29 10.50 -1.49
CA PRO A 123 -18.86 11.35 -0.40
C PRO A 123 -18.41 12.71 -0.96
N LYS A 124 -18.84 13.81 -0.33
CA LYS A 124 -18.36 15.15 -0.70
C LYS A 124 -16.82 15.13 -0.66
N LYS A 125 -16.20 15.61 -1.75
CA LYS A 125 -14.75 15.77 -1.80
C LYS A 125 -14.32 16.63 -0.62
N ASP A 126 -13.30 16.18 0.10
CA ASP A 126 -12.77 16.94 1.22
C ASP A 126 -12.02 18.16 0.68
N GLU A 127 -12.74 19.28 0.59
CA GLU A 127 -12.20 20.57 0.13
C GLU A 127 -11.38 21.29 1.23
N ARG A 128 -11.30 20.72 2.43
CA ARG A 128 -10.59 21.32 3.57
C ARG A 128 -9.07 21.35 3.39
N TYR A 129 -8.52 20.57 2.45
CA TYR A 129 -7.09 20.44 2.24
C TYR A 129 -6.71 20.75 0.81
N PHE A 130 -5.61 21.49 0.68
CA PHE A 130 -5.00 21.74 -0.61
C PHE A 130 -4.20 20.50 -1.09
N LEU A 131 -4.72 19.81 -2.08
CA LEU A 131 -4.12 18.56 -2.60
C LEU A 131 -3.19 18.79 -3.80
N GLY A 132 -2.82 20.02 -4.13
CA GLY A 132 -1.91 20.33 -5.21
C GLY A 132 -0.55 19.63 -5.03
N VAL A 133 -0.02 19.08 -6.13
CA VAL A 133 1.30 18.42 -6.13
C VAL A 133 2.42 19.45 -6.24
N THR A 134 3.64 19.05 -5.86
CA THR A 134 4.83 19.90 -6.04
C THR A 134 5.20 19.99 -7.52
N PRO A 135 5.97 21.02 -7.96
CA PRO A 135 6.41 21.18 -9.35
C PRO A 135 7.10 19.92 -9.91
N ASN A 136 7.94 19.29 -9.11
CA ASN A 136 8.68 18.10 -9.49
C ASN A 136 7.76 16.93 -9.82
N ILE A 137 6.75 16.70 -8.99
CA ILE A 137 5.76 15.65 -9.22
C ILE A 137 4.94 15.94 -10.46
N TYR A 138 4.53 17.20 -10.66
CA TYR A 138 3.78 17.58 -11.85
C TYR A 138 4.56 17.36 -13.15
N ARG A 139 5.84 17.78 -13.20
CA ARG A 139 6.69 17.56 -14.36
C ARG A 139 6.93 16.09 -14.62
N LEU A 140 7.15 15.32 -13.55
CA LEU A 140 7.41 13.88 -13.65
C LEU A 140 6.19 13.12 -14.15
N THR A 141 5.00 13.40 -13.61
CA THR A 141 3.80 12.56 -13.79
C THR A 141 2.67 13.23 -14.56
N GLY A 142 2.64 14.56 -14.59
CA GLY A 142 1.51 15.35 -15.06
C GLY A 142 0.30 15.33 -14.13
N PHE A 143 0.40 14.72 -12.97
CA PHE A 143 -0.65 14.78 -11.96
C PHE A 143 -0.75 16.20 -11.39
N LYS A 144 -1.95 16.72 -11.28
CA LYS A 144 -2.21 18.06 -10.75
C LYS A 144 -2.50 18.04 -9.25
N LYS A 145 -3.03 16.91 -8.74
CA LYS A 145 -3.45 16.74 -7.34
C LYS A 145 -3.05 15.36 -6.82
N PHE A 146 -2.75 15.30 -5.53
CA PHE A 146 -2.68 14.05 -4.79
C PHE A 146 -4.09 13.44 -4.66
N LYS A 147 -4.17 12.12 -4.51
CA LYS A 147 -5.43 11.41 -4.26
C LYS A 147 -6.05 11.77 -2.91
N SER A 148 -5.22 12.04 -1.92
CA SER A 148 -5.63 12.37 -0.54
C SER A 148 -4.53 13.14 0.18
N ILE A 149 -4.90 13.79 1.30
CA ILE A 149 -3.92 14.42 2.19
C ILE A 149 -2.92 13.41 2.74
N ARG A 150 -3.33 12.17 3.00
CA ARG A 150 -2.44 11.10 3.47
C ARG A 150 -1.36 10.76 2.45
N GLN A 151 -1.71 10.65 1.18
CA GLN A 151 -0.72 10.47 0.10
C GLN A 151 0.24 11.65 0.04
N LYS A 152 -0.28 12.89 0.12
CA LYS A 152 0.53 14.10 0.14
C LYS A 152 1.54 14.08 1.29
N LEU A 153 1.10 13.78 2.50
CA LEU A 153 1.96 13.69 3.68
C LEU A 153 3.01 12.58 3.54
N ALA A 154 2.61 11.40 3.10
CA ALA A 154 3.52 10.28 2.93
C ALA A 154 4.60 10.55 1.88
N VAL A 155 4.23 11.10 0.73
CA VAL A 155 5.16 11.44 -0.36
C VAL A 155 6.11 12.55 0.09
N ASN A 156 5.59 13.65 0.62
CA ASN A 156 6.41 14.80 1.03
C ASN A 156 7.33 14.42 2.20
N GLY A 157 6.84 13.64 3.17
CA GLY A 157 7.67 13.14 4.27
C GLY A 157 8.83 12.26 3.81
N ALA A 158 8.58 11.38 2.86
CA ALA A 158 9.62 10.52 2.28
C ALA A 158 10.65 11.32 1.45
N LEU A 159 10.20 12.30 0.65
CA LEU A 159 11.09 13.16 -0.13
C LEU A 159 11.97 14.03 0.77
N ASN A 160 11.39 14.60 1.84
CA ASN A 160 12.09 15.50 2.77
C ASN A 160 12.95 14.77 3.81
N MET A 161 12.92 13.46 3.85
CA MET A 161 13.76 12.67 4.74
C MET A 161 15.25 12.99 4.51
N PRO A 162 16.04 13.28 5.57
CA PRO A 162 17.48 13.54 5.44
C PRO A 162 18.26 12.33 4.94
N GLU A 163 19.43 12.57 4.37
CA GLU A 163 20.35 11.51 3.94
C GLU A 163 20.77 10.64 5.14
N GLY A 164 20.84 9.33 4.92
CA GLY A 164 21.23 8.35 5.95
C GLY A 164 20.15 7.99 6.96
N TYR A 165 18.92 8.50 6.82
CA TYR A 165 17.80 8.12 7.67
C TYR A 165 17.05 6.89 7.12
N THR A 166 16.40 6.18 8.04
CA THR A 166 15.40 5.15 7.73
C THR A 166 14.03 5.69 8.06
N ALA A 167 13.12 5.69 7.09
CA ALA A 167 11.73 6.06 7.28
C ALA A 167 10.82 4.84 7.19
N LEU A 168 9.99 4.61 8.20
CA LEU A 168 8.86 3.69 8.15
C LEU A 168 7.65 4.49 7.68
N VAL A 169 7.10 4.10 6.53
CA VAL A 169 5.96 4.81 5.91
C VAL A 169 4.78 3.87 5.79
N SER A 170 3.66 4.23 6.41
CA SER A 170 2.40 3.51 6.25
C SER A 170 1.40 4.32 5.42
N LEU A 171 0.80 3.66 4.44
CA LEU A 171 -0.23 4.25 3.59
C LEU A 171 -1.21 3.15 3.15
N PRO A 172 -2.54 3.34 3.28
CA PRO A 172 -3.52 2.30 2.97
C PRO A 172 -3.33 1.66 1.60
N THR A 173 -3.79 0.43 1.42
CA THR A 173 -3.91 -0.19 0.09
C THR A 173 -4.75 0.70 -0.82
N GLY A 174 -4.32 0.88 -2.08
CA GLY A 174 -4.95 1.85 -2.99
C GLY A 174 -4.61 3.32 -2.74
N GLY A 175 -3.93 3.66 -1.63
CA GLY A 175 -3.52 5.02 -1.27
C GLY A 175 -2.42 5.63 -2.17
N GLY A 176 -1.87 4.86 -3.11
CA GLY A 176 -0.88 5.35 -4.09
C GLY A 176 0.57 5.32 -3.59
N LYS A 177 0.98 4.27 -2.88
CA LYS A 177 2.36 4.04 -2.41
C LYS A 177 3.40 4.13 -3.54
N SER A 178 3.06 3.69 -4.76
CA SER A 178 3.94 3.72 -5.93
C SER A 178 4.47 5.12 -6.26
N LEU A 179 3.69 6.17 -5.93
CA LEU A 179 4.14 7.55 -6.17
C LEU A 179 5.36 7.91 -5.31
N ILE A 180 5.48 7.36 -4.09
CA ILE A 180 6.67 7.56 -3.22
C ILE A 180 7.92 7.02 -3.93
N THR A 181 7.85 5.78 -4.42
CA THR A 181 8.95 5.13 -5.13
C THR A 181 9.36 5.90 -6.38
N GLN A 182 8.38 6.29 -7.19
CA GLN A 182 8.59 7.01 -8.44
C GLN A 182 9.22 8.38 -8.19
N THR A 183 8.68 9.17 -7.26
CA THR A 183 9.17 10.52 -6.98
C THR A 183 10.55 10.52 -6.33
N MET A 184 10.85 9.60 -5.41
CA MET A 184 12.17 9.47 -4.82
C MET A 184 13.24 9.11 -5.86
N ALA A 185 12.92 8.27 -6.87
CA ALA A 185 13.85 7.90 -7.94
C ALA A 185 14.26 9.09 -8.81
N TYR A 186 13.39 10.09 -8.94
CA TYR A 186 13.60 11.25 -9.80
C TYR A 186 13.86 12.55 -9.03
N GLN A 187 13.99 12.49 -7.70
CA GLN A 187 14.25 13.65 -6.86
C GLN A 187 15.57 14.37 -7.23
N LYS A 188 16.60 13.62 -7.60
CA LYS A 188 17.89 14.19 -8.05
C LYS A 188 18.20 13.76 -9.49
N LYS A 189 18.95 14.59 -10.23
CA LYS A 189 19.32 14.30 -11.63
C LYS A 189 20.15 13.04 -11.81
N ASP A 190 20.92 12.62 -10.81
CA ASP A 190 21.77 11.44 -10.81
C ASP A 190 21.50 10.61 -9.56
N GLY A 191 21.20 9.35 -9.71
CA GLY A 191 20.98 8.43 -8.60
C GLY A 191 20.12 7.23 -8.95
N LEU A 192 20.49 6.10 -8.37
CA LEU A 192 19.77 4.83 -8.44
C LEU A 192 18.88 4.67 -7.20
N THR A 193 17.63 4.32 -7.43
CA THR A 193 16.70 3.84 -6.42
C THR A 193 16.42 2.37 -6.65
N ILE A 194 16.65 1.55 -5.64
CA ILE A 194 16.28 0.12 -5.65
C ILE A 194 15.03 -0.06 -4.81
N THR A 195 14.02 -0.68 -5.39
CA THR A 195 12.79 -1.07 -4.71
C THR A 195 12.70 -2.58 -4.65
N VAL A 196 12.84 -3.13 -3.46
CA VAL A 196 12.65 -4.55 -3.19
C VAL A 196 11.17 -4.83 -3.03
N VAL A 197 10.65 -5.73 -3.85
CA VAL A 197 9.22 -6.10 -3.86
C VAL A 197 9.05 -7.60 -3.62
N PRO A 198 7.95 -8.02 -2.97
CA PRO A 198 7.82 -9.41 -2.53
C PRO A 198 7.65 -10.44 -3.67
N THR A 199 7.22 -10.05 -4.87
CA THR A 199 7.02 -10.99 -5.98
C THR A 199 7.48 -10.43 -7.31
N VAL A 200 7.85 -11.32 -8.24
CA VAL A 200 8.21 -10.95 -9.62
C VAL A 200 7.04 -10.29 -10.35
N SER A 201 5.83 -10.83 -10.19
CA SER A 201 4.63 -10.25 -10.79
C SER A 201 4.36 -8.82 -10.31
N LEU A 202 4.57 -8.54 -9.01
CA LEU A 202 4.47 -7.17 -8.49
C LEU A 202 5.57 -6.28 -9.07
N ALA A 203 6.81 -6.80 -9.24
CA ALA A 203 7.89 -6.04 -9.86
C ALA A 203 7.54 -5.61 -11.29
N MET A 204 7.00 -6.53 -12.08
CA MET A 204 6.58 -6.27 -13.47
C MET A 204 5.42 -5.26 -13.52
N ASP A 205 4.42 -5.42 -12.66
CA ASP A 205 3.30 -4.48 -12.57
C ASP A 205 3.75 -3.08 -12.14
N GLN A 206 4.65 -2.98 -11.17
CA GLN A 206 5.22 -1.68 -10.73
C GLN A 206 6.02 -1.01 -11.85
N VAL A 207 6.74 -1.76 -12.69
CA VAL A 207 7.41 -1.19 -13.88
C VAL A 207 6.39 -0.66 -14.87
N ARG A 208 5.32 -1.42 -15.16
CA ARG A 208 4.23 -0.99 -16.05
C ARG A 208 3.60 0.30 -15.53
N VAL A 209 3.19 0.33 -14.25
CA VAL A 209 2.60 1.52 -13.61
C VAL A 209 3.57 2.70 -13.61
N ALA A 210 4.86 2.48 -13.42
CA ALA A 210 5.85 3.54 -13.47
C ALA A 210 5.99 4.12 -14.89
N LYS A 211 6.03 3.26 -15.92
CA LYS A 211 6.07 3.68 -17.33
C LYS A 211 4.83 4.46 -17.75
N ASP A 212 3.66 4.07 -17.27
CA ASP A 212 2.40 4.78 -17.57
C ASP A 212 2.30 6.14 -16.87
N ASN A 213 2.83 6.25 -15.65
CA ASN A 213 2.73 7.47 -14.85
C ASN A 213 3.79 8.51 -15.17
N ILE A 214 4.99 8.10 -15.57
CA ILE A 214 6.14 8.98 -15.71
C ILE A 214 6.25 9.45 -17.17
N LYS A 215 6.36 10.75 -17.37
CA LYS A 215 6.32 11.40 -18.71
C LYS A 215 7.67 11.61 -19.40
N VAL A 216 8.76 11.08 -18.85
CA VAL A 216 10.11 11.25 -19.43
C VAL A 216 10.47 10.02 -20.27
N ASP A 217 11.39 10.13 -21.24
CA ASP A 217 11.81 8.98 -22.07
C ASP A 217 12.49 7.90 -21.24
N MET A 218 11.81 6.76 -21.05
CA MET A 218 12.00 5.92 -19.87
C MET A 218 12.44 4.48 -20.16
N GLU A 219 12.52 4.06 -21.40
CA GLU A 219 12.87 2.65 -21.67
C GLU A 219 14.25 2.29 -21.11
N SER A 220 15.16 3.26 -21.01
CA SER A 220 16.50 3.05 -20.49
C SER A 220 16.63 3.24 -18.96
N GLU A 221 15.71 3.92 -18.29
CA GLU A 221 15.85 4.38 -16.89
C GLU A 221 15.12 3.52 -15.84
N ILE A 222 14.14 2.73 -16.26
CA ILE A 222 13.37 1.85 -15.37
C ILE A 222 13.54 0.40 -15.81
N ALA A 223 13.73 -0.49 -14.82
CA ALA A 223 13.81 -1.93 -15.06
C ALA A 223 13.25 -2.74 -13.89
N CYS A 224 12.91 -4.01 -14.15
CA CYS A 224 12.83 -5.02 -13.11
C CYS A 224 13.88 -6.11 -13.33
N TYR A 225 14.42 -6.63 -12.23
CA TYR A 225 15.42 -7.70 -12.25
C TYR A 225 14.90 -8.92 -11.47
N TYR A 226 14.85 -10.06 -12.14
CA TYR A 226 14.42 -11.33 -11.57
C TYR A 226 15.16 -12.53 -12.17
N SER A 227 15.02 -13.69 -11.54
CA SER A 227 15.84 -14.89 -11.85
C SER A 227 15.68 -15.40 -13.27
N ASP A 228 14.47 -15.31 -13.84
CA ASP A 228 14.11 -15.94 -15.12
C ASP A 228 14.37 -15.04 -16.35
N LEU A 229 14.92 -13.81 -16.14
CA LEU A 229 15.38 -12.98 -17.25
C LEU A 229 16.48 -13.68 -18.06
N SER A 230 16.49 -13.46 -19.37
CA SER A 230 17.55 -13.92 -20.26
C SER A 230 18.92 -13.35 -19.88
N LYS A 231 19.99 -13.97 -20.33
CA LYS A 231 21.36 -13.48 -20.07
C LYS A 231 21.58 -12.09 -20.68
N GLU A 232 20.99 -11.82 -21.83
CA GLU A 232 21.06 -10.54 -22.55
C GLU A 232 20.36 -9.43 -21.76
N GLU A 233 19.16 -9.68 -21.27
CA GLU A 233 18.40 -8.72 -20.44
C GLU A 233 19.16 -8.42 -19.13
N LYS A 234 19.65 -9.44 -18.45
CA LYS A 234 20.46 -9.25 -17.23
C LYS A 234 21.69 -8.40 -17.50
N ARG A 235 22.43 -8.65 -18.61
CA ARG A 235 23.58 -7.84 -19.00
C ARG A 235 23.17 -6.40 -19.30
N SER A 236 22.11 -6.18 -20.05
CA SER A 236 21.58 -4.85 -20.35
C SER A 236 21.29 -4.05 -19.09
N ILE A 237 20.65 -4.65 -18.07
CA ILE A 237 20.38 -3.97 -16.80
C ILE A 237 21.68 -3.63 -16.06
N ILE A 238 22.63 -4.57 -16.00
CA ILE A 238 23.94 -4.37 -15.37
C ILE A 238 24.70 -3.23 -16.04
N ASP A 239 24.73 -3.18 -17.38
CA ASP A 239 25.41 -2.14 -18.14
C ASP A 239 24.76 -0.77 -17.94
N ARG A 240 23.41 -0.71 -17.82
CA ARG A 240 22.70 0.53 -17.48
C ARG A 240 23.04 1.03 -16.07
N ILE A 241 23.23 0.14 -15.07
CA ILE A 241 23.67 0.52 -13.73
C ILE A 241 25.11 1.05 -13.78
N LYS A 242 26.03 0.34 -14.43
CA LYS A 242 27.45 0.75 -14.56
C LYS A 242 27.61 2.09 -15.26
N ASN A 243 26.81 2.36 -16.26
CA ASN A 243 26.82 3.61 -17.04
C ASN A 243 25.94 4.71 -16.41
N ARG A 244 25.43 4.54 -15.18
CA ARG A 244 24.58 5.48 -14.44
C ARG A 244 23.33 5.93 -15.20
N LYS A 245 22.77 5.05 -16.05
CA LYS A 245 21.55 5.34 -16.82
C LYS A 245 20.28 4.89 -16.08
N LEU A 246 20.37 3.84 -15.26
CA LEU A 246 19.21 3.30 -14.57
C LEU A 246 18.85 4.15 -13.35
N ARG A 247 17.61 4.61 -13.28
CA ARG A 247 17.09 5.46 -12.18
C ARG A 247 16.28 4.67 -11.16
N LEU A 248 15.47 3.73 -11.63
CA LEU A 248 14.55 2.93 -10.82
C LEU A 248 14.66 1.45 -11.18
N LEU A 249 15.00 0.66 -10.18
CA LEU A 249 15.11 -0.79 -10.29
C LEU A 249 14.13 -1.46 -9.32
N PHE A 250 13.21 -2.24 -9.84
CA PHE A 250 12.41 -3.17 -9.05
C PHE A 250 13.08 -4.55 -9.05
N ILE A 251 13.17 -5.18 -7.87
CA ILE A 251 13.88 -6.44 -7.71
C ILE A 251 13.21 -7.32 -6.66
N SER A 252 13.20 -8.64 -6.90
CA SER A 252 12.83 -9.59 -5.86
C SER A 252 13.98 -9.84 -4.89
N PRO A 253 13.72 -10.13 -3.61
CA PRO A 253 14.77 -10.38 -2.63
C PRO A 253 15.64 -11.58 -3.01
N GLU A 254 15.07 -12.62 -3.61
CA GLU A 254 15.79 -13.80 -4.08
C GLU A 254 16.85 -13.45 -5.14
N ALA A 255 16.46 -12.61 -6.09
CA ALA A 255 17.36 -12.19 -7.16
C ALA A 255 18.49 -11.29 -6.63
N LEU A 256 18.23 -10.53 -5.57
CA LEU A 256 19.19 -9.66 -4.91
C LEU A 256 20.18 -10.45 -4.05
N ILE A 257 19.67 -11.38 -3.24
CA ILE A 257 20.48 -12.08 -2.23
C ILE A 257 21.30 -13.23 -2.83
N LYS A 258 20.75 -13.96 -3.82
CA LYS A 258 21.38 -15.17 -4.40
C LYS A 258 22.33 -14.90 -5.55
N ASN A 259 22.41 -13.68 -6.07
CA ASN A 259 23.24 -13.37 -7.25
C ASN A 259 24.47 -12.53 -6.85
N GLU A 260 25.61 -13.20 -6.62
CA GLU A 260 26.85 -12.54 -6.21
C GLU A 260 27.37 -11.50 -7.22
N VAL A 261 27.23 -11.78 -8.54
CA VAL A 261 27.67 -10.83 -9.58
C VAL A 261 26.82 -9.56 -9.53
N PHE A 262 25.53 -9.71 -9.34
CA PHE A 262 24.64 -8.57 -9.22
C PHE A 262 24.87 -7.80 -7.92
N LYS A 263 25.09 -8.49 -6.79
CA LYS A 263 25.48 -7.88 -5.51
C LYS A 263 26.71 -6.99 -5.66
N GLN A 264 27.78 -7.48 -6.33
CA GLN A 264 29.00 -6.69 -6.58
C GLN A 264 28.71 -5.43 -7.40
N VAL A 265 27.83 -5.49 -8.39
CA VAL A 265 27.43 -4.31 -9.19
C VAL A 265 26.71 -3.27 -8.31
N ILE A 266 25.85 -3.72 -7.41
CA ILE A 266 25.17 -2.83 -6.47
C ILE A 266 26.13 -2.26 -5.44
N ASP A 267 27.10 -3.05 -4.94
CA ASP A 267 28.14 -2.57 -4.03
C ASP A 267 28.94 -1.43 -4.66
N VAL A 268 29.40 -1.59 -5.91
CA VAL A 268 30.11 -0.53 -6.65
C VAL A 268 29.23 0.72 -6.83
N ALA A 269 27.95 0.55 -7.16
CA ALA A 269 27.01 1.67 -7.27
C ALA A 269 26.82 2.38 -5.92
N ASN A 270 26.81 1.65 -4.82
CA ASN A 270 26.71 2.18 -3.48
C ASN A 270 27.98 2.93 -3.05
N ASP A 271 29.15 2.33 -3.24
CA ASP A 271 30.45 2.91 -2.88
C ASP A 271 30.71 4.22 -3.64
N SER A 272 30.25 4.30 -4.89
CA SER A 272 30.33 5.53 -5.70
C SER A 272 29.29 6.61 -5.33
N GLY A 273 28.40 6.31 -4.37
CA GLY A 273 27.28 7.18 -4.00
C GLY A 273 26.17 7.30 -5.08
N TYR A 274 26.21 6.45 -6.11
CA TYR A 274 25.17 6.40 -7.12
C TYR A 274 23.89 5.76 -6.58
N LEU A 275 23.98 4.73 -5.73
CA LEU A 275 22.82 4.22 -4.98
C LEU A 275 22.40 5.23 -3.91
N ARG A 276 21.24 5.86 -4.09
CA ARG A 276 20.70 6.91 -3.21
C ARG A 276 19.64 6.40 -2.26
N ASN A 277 18.74 5.57 -2.77
CA ASN A 277 17.57 5.12 -2.02
C ASN A 277 17.43 3.60 -2.11
N LEU A 278 17.14 2.98 -0.97
CA LEU A 278 16.67 1.60 -0.85
C LEU A 278 15.24 1.63 -0.29
N ILE A 279 14.30 1.12 -1.05
CA ILE A 279 12.90 1.02 -0.66
C ILE A 279 12.56 -0.45 -0.50
N ILE A 280 11.97 -0.83 0.63
CA ILE A 280 11.48 -2.19 0.90
C ILE A 280 9.96 -2.10 0.94
N ASP A 281 9.31 -2.57 -0.12
CA ASP A 281 7.84 -2.61 -0.17
C ASP A 281 7.32 -3.81 0.62
N GLU A 282 6.13 -3.69 1.21
CA GLU A 282 5.53 -4.65 2.14
C GLU A 282 6.52 -5.08 3.25
N ALA A 283 7.21 -4.12 3.85
CA ALA A 283 8.30 -4.35 4.81
C ALA A 283 7.89 -5.13 6.07
N HIS A 284 6.58 -5.25 6.37
CA HIS A 284 6.08 -6.12 7.43
C HIS A 284 6.46 -7.59 7.22
N ILE A 285 6.61 -8.04 5.97
CA ILE A 285 7.03 -9.41 5.61
C ILE A 285 8.43 -9.75 6.16
N VAL A 286 9.28 -8.75 6.39
CA VAL A 286 10.64 -8.96 6.96
C VAL A 286 10.59 -9.69 8.31
N ILE A 287 9.47 -9.61 9.02
CA ILE A 287 9.32 -10.23 10.34
C ILE A 287 8.15 -11.23 10.43
N GLU A 288 7.38 -11.40 9.36
CA GLU A 288 6.23 -12.32 9.36
C GLU A 288 6.63 -13.77 9.13
N TRP A 289 5.81 -14.68 9.68
CA TRP A 289 5.93 -16.12 9.62
C TRP A 289 4.73 -16.76 8.92
N GLY A 290 4.82 -17.99 8.54
CA GLY A 290 3.72 -18.75 7.99
C GLY A 290 3.74 -18.84 6.47
N ASN A 291 2.60 -18.67 5.81
CA ASN A 291 2.46 -18.87 4.36
C ASN A 291 3.28 -17.87 3.53
N PHE A 292 3.63 -16.71 4.10
CA PHE A 292 4.47 -15.69 3.49
C PHE A 292 5.94 -15.78 3.89
N PHE A 293 6.35 -16.85 4.56
CA PHE A 293 7.75 -17.02 4.98
C PHE A 293 8.73 -16.97 3.80
N ARG A 294 9.47 -15.87 3.69
CA ARG A 294 10.46 -15.64 2.67
C ARG A 294 11.81 -15.33 3.32
N VAL A 295 12.67 -16.34 3.37
CA VAL A 295 14.00 -16.25 3.96
C VAL A 295 14.78 -15.06 3.40
N ASP A 296 14.78 -14.92 2.08
CA ASP A 296 15.53 -13.87 1.40
C ASP A 296 15.06 -12.46 1.78
N TYR A 297 13.74 -12.30 2.05
CA TYR A 297 13.19 -11.04 2.52
C TYR A 297 13.68 -10.69 3.93
N GLN A 298 13.75 -11.68 4.80
CA GLN A 298 14.20 -11.49 6.19
C GLN A 298 15.71 -11.24 6.30
N CYS A 299 16.45 -11.51 5.25
CA CYS A 299 17.90 -11.26 5.17
C CYS A 299 18.27 -9.92 4.53
N LEU A 300 17.30 -9.09 4.18
CA LEU A 300 17.55 -7.74 3.66
C LEU A 300 18.22 -6.81 4.68
N GLU A 301 17.97 -7.01 5.97
CA GLU A 301 18.54 -6.17 7.03
C GLU A 301 20.08 -6.21 7.05
N PRO A 302 20.76 -7.37 7.19
CA PRO A 302 22.21 -7.40 7.21
C PRO A 302 22.82 -6.88 5.89
N TRP A 303 22.23 -7.18 4.73
CA TRP A 303 22.66 -6.64 3.45
C TRP A 303 22.56 -5.10 3.42
N ARG A 304 21.43 -4.54 3.85
CA ARG A 304 21.25 -3.08 3.94
C ARG A 304 22.25 -2.45 4.90
N ASN A 305 22.52 -3.08 6.06
CA ASN A 305 23.45 -2.55 7.04
C ASN A 305 24.87 -2.51 6.48
N ASN A 306 25.31 -3.53 5.73
CA ASN A 306 26.58 -3.55 5.03
C ASN A 306 26.69 -2.43 3.97
N LEU A 307 25.62 -2.14 3.23
CA LEU A 307 25.58 -1.00 2.30
C LEU A 307 25.70 0.33 3.05
N TYR A 308 24.99 0.46 4.18
CA TYR A 308 24.99 1.69 4.97
C TYR A 308 26.33 1.99 5.62
N GLU A 309 27.09 0.97 6.07
CA GLU A 309 28.45 1.13 6.59
C GLU A 309 29.38 1.78 5.57
N LYS A 310 29.23 1.44 4.30
CA LYS A 310 30.02 2.00 3.19
C LYS A 310 29.48 3.35 2.70
N ASN A 311 28.17 3.53 2.72
CA ASN A 311 27.49 4.74 2.26
C ASN A 311 26.50 5.25 3.32
N SER A 312 26.99 6.04 4.27
CA SER A 312 26.20 6.61 5.36
C SER A 312 25.11 7.60 4.92
N LYS A 313 25.05 7.95 3.62
CA LYS A 313 24.02 8.82 3.01
C LYS A 313 22.85 8.03 2.44
N LEU A 314 22.92 6.70 2.38
CA LEU A 314 21.87 5.85 1.85
C LEU A 314 20.56 6.07 2.61
N LYS A 315 19.50 6.51 1.92
CA LYS A 315 18.15 6.60 2.47
C LYS A 315 17.50 5.23 2.40
N THR A 316 16.83 4.80 3.47
CA THR A 316 16.06 3.55 3.50
C THR A 316 14.59 3.86 3.77
N VAL A 317 13.66 3.31 2.99
CA VAL A 317 12.22 3.48 3.19
C VAL A 317 11.57 2.12 3.33
N LEU A 318 10.85 1.91 4.42
CA LEU A 318 10.08 0.71 4.71
C LEU A 318 8.60 1.02 4.46
N LEU A 319 8.04 0.50 3.37
CA LEU A 319 6.65 0.74 2.98
C LEU A 319 5.76 -0.42 3.41
N SER A 320 4.56 -0.12 3.92
CA SER A 320 3.48 -1.09 4.10
C SER A 320 2.13 -0.39 4.17
N ALA A 321 1.06 -1.18 4.06
CA ALA A 321 -0.30 -0.69 4.29
C ALA A 321 -0.63 -0.57 5.78
N THR A 322 -0.10 -1.46 6.58
CA THR A 322 -0.35 -1.56 8.03
C THR A 322 0.91 -1.96 8.76
N TYR A 323 1.04 -1.52 10.01
CA TYR A 323 2.10 -1.92 10.91
C TYR A 323 1.56 -2.12 12.32
N GLU A 324 1.67 -3.30 12.85
CA GLU A 324 1.43 -3.56 14.27
C GLU A 324 2.48 -2.87 15.14
N LYS A 325 2.12 -2.53 16.38
CA LYS A 325 3.02 -1.87 17.33
C LYS A 325 4.33 -2.63 17.57
N ASN A 326 4.25 -3.95 17.66
CA ASN A 326 5.44 -4.80 17.84
C ASN A 326 6.28 -4.86 16.58
N THR A 327 5.64 -4.92 15.39
CA THR A 327 6.31 -4.86 14.09
C THR A 327 7.15 -3.60 13.94
N VAL A 328 6.60 -2.43 14.30
CA VAL A 328 7.34 -1.16 14.28
C VAL A 328 8.59 -1.23 15.15
N LYS A 329 8.47 -1.72 16.39
CA LYS A 329 9.61 -1.83 17.31
C LYS A 329 10.72 -2.76 16.78
N ILE A 330 10.33 -3.90 16.20
CA ILE A 330 11.29 -4.86 15.63
C ILE A 330 11.97 -4.25 14.41
N LEU A 331 11.22 -3.67 13.47
CA LEU A 331 11.81 -3.00 12.30
C LEU A 331 12.72 -1.83 12.71
N GLN A 332 12.35 -1.07 13.73
CA GLN A 332 13.21 -0.03 14.29
C GLN A 332 14.52 -0.61 14.81
N SER A 333 14.48 -1.70 15.59
CA SER A 333 15.71 -2.34 16.10
C SER A 333 16.62 -2.89 15.00
N MET A 334 16.04 -3.28 13.85
CA MET A 334 16.76 -3.85 12.72
C MET A 334 17.37 -2.79 11.78
N PHE A 335 16.61 -1.73 11.48
CA PHE A 335 16.94 -0.78 10.42
C PHE A 335 17.32 0.63 10.92
N ALA A 336 17.10 0.95 12.19
CA ALA A 336 17.52 2.23 12.73
C ALA A 336 19.04 2.24 12.96
N THR A 337 19.67 3.36 12.64
CA THR A 337 21.08 3.61 12.92
C THR A 337 21.15 4.79 13.88
N GLY A 338 21.34 4.53 15.17
CA GLY A 338 21.22 5.56 16.21
C GLY A 338 19.82 6.22 16.18
N ASP A 339 19.78 7.55 16.22
CA ASP A 339 18.54 8.32 16.21
C ASP A 339 17.98 8.60 14.81
N LYS A 340 18.59 8.03 13.75
CA LYS A 340 18.19 8.27 12.36
C LYS A 340 16.99 7.40 11.95
N TRP A 341 15.88 7.55 12.66
CA TRP A 341 14.63 6.85 12.43
C TRP A 341 13.45 7.81 12.37
N ILE A 342 12.59 7.65 11.37
CA ILE A 342 11.39 8.46 11.17
C ILE A 342 10.20 7.54 10.97
N GLU A 343 9.06 7.89 11.58
CA GLU A 343 7.78 7.23 11.35
C GLU A 343 6.79 8.19 10.71
N ILE A 344 6.35 7.86 9.50
CA ILE A 344 5.37 8.61 8.73
C ILE A 344 4.10 7.75 8.69
N ARG A 345 3.24 7.91 9.69
CA ARG A 345 2.04 7.10 9.89
C ARG A 345 0.83 7.77 9.25
N CYS A 346 0.58 7.40 7.98
CA CYS A 346 -0.56 7.87 7.18
C CYS A 346 -1.58 6.74 6.93
N ASP A 347 -1.50 5.66 7.70
CA ASP A 347 -2.45 4.55 7.63
C ASP A 347 -3.78 4.96 8.27
N ALA A 348 -4.83 4.53 7.63
CA ALA A 348 -6.19 4.63 8.15
C ALA A 348 -6.99 3.43 7.66
N LEU A 349 -8.01 3.09 8.40
CA LEU A 349 -8.95 2.08 7.95
C LEU A 349 -9.65 2.56 6.68
N ARG A 350 -9.83 1.63 5.76
CA ARG A 350 -10.54 1.88 4.51
C ARG A 350 -12.03 2.04 4.76
N ARG A 351 -12.66 2.93 3.99
CA ARG A 351 -14.10 3.22 4.08
C ARG A 351 -14.96 2.40 3.12
N GLU A 352 -14.33 1.78 2.15
CA GLU A 352 -15.03 1.07 1.09
C GLU A 352 -15.62 -0.26 1.55
N PRO A 353 -14.99 -1.07 2.45
CA PRO A 353 -15.55 -2.34 2.87
C PRO A 353 -16.85 -2.20 3.67
N ARG A 354 -17.83 -3.03 3.34
CA ARG A 354 -19.08 -3.24 4.07
C ARG A 354 -19.05 -4.65 4.61
N PHE A 355 -19.16 -4.80 5.92
CA PHE A 355 -18.92 -6.06 6.61
C PHE A 355 -20.22 -6.81 6.89
N GLU A 356 -20.27 -8.07 6.47
CA GLU A 356 -21.36 -9.00 6.80
C GLU A 356 -20.79 -10.34 7.24
N LEU A 357 -21.32 -10.88 8.35
CA LEU A 357 -21.00 -12.21 8.85
C LEU A 357 -22.20 -13.13 8.67
N VAL A 358 -22.04 -14.13 7.83
CA VAL A 358 -23.01 -15.19 7.60
C VAL A 358 -22.58 -16.44 8.39
N THR A 359 -23.32 -16.78 9.41
CA THR A 359 -23.07 -17.98 10.21
C THR A 359 -23.92 -19.14 9.75
N ALA A 360 -23.29 -20.28 9.55
CA ALA A 360 -23.93 -21.55 9.23
C ALA A 360 -24.09 -22.41 10.49
N THR A 361 -25.12 -23.26 10.49
CA THR A 361 -25.42 -24.18 11.58
C THR A 361 -24.83 -25.58 11.36
N SER A 362 -24.39 -25.86 10.13
CA SER A 362 -23.74 -27.11 9.74
C SER A 362 -22.92 -26.91 8.48
N PHE A 363 -22.10 -27.90 8.14
CA PHE A 363 -21.32 -27.89 6.90
C PHE A 363 -22.22 -27.90 5.64
N ARG A 364 -23.34 -28.60 5.72
CA ARG A 364 -24.33 -28.59 4.61
C ARG A 364 -24.97 -27.21 4.44
N ASP A 365 -25.39 -26.56 5.53
CA ASP A 365 -25.93 -25.21 5.54
C ASP A 365 -24.90 -24.19 5.01
N LYS A 366 -23.63 -24.34 5.38
CA LYS A 366 -22.54 -23.50 4.83
C LYS A 366 -22.42 -23.63 3.32
N ASN A 367 -22.48 -24.86 2.79
CA ASN A 367 -22.41 -25.09 1.34
C ASN A 367 -23.61 -24.53 0.61
N GLU A 368 -24.81 -24.64 1.16
CA GLU A 368 -26.04 -24.06 0.59
C GLU A 368 -25.94 -22.52 0.57
N LYS A 369 -25.56 -21.89 1.69
CA LYS A 369 -25.32 -20.45 1.77
C LYS A 369 -24.21 -20.00 0.82
N THR A 370 -23.14 -20.78 0.66
CA THR A 370 -22.07 -20.47 -0.30
C THR A 370 -22.60 -20.41 -1.72
N ARG A 371 -23.46 -21.37 -2.16
CA ARG A 371 -24.10 -21.35 -3.47
C ARG A 371 -24.99 -20.11 -3.65
N GLU A 372 -25.76 -19.74 -2.64
CA GLU A 372 -26.60 -18.53 -2.67
C GLU A 372 -25.75 -17.27 -2.79
N LEU A 373 -24.65 -17.15 -2.02
CA LEU A 373 -23.74 -16.01 -2.05
C LEU A 373 -23.03 -15.88 -3.41
N LEU A 374 -22.62 -16.99 -4.02
CA LEU A 374 -22.03 -16.98 -5.38
C LEU A 374 -23.05 -16.48 -6.44
N ARG A 375 -24.34 -16.70 -6.25
CA ARG A 375 -25.40 -16.21 -7.15
C ARG A 375 -25.75 -14.75 -6.91
N CYS A 376 -25.90 -14.34 -5.63
CA CYS A 376 -26.52 -13.05 -5.32
C CYS A 376 -25.53 -11.89 -5.19
N LEU A 377 -24.26 -12.12 -4.79
CA LEU A 377 -23.32 -11.03 -4.53
C LEU A 377 -22.83 -10.31 -5.79
N PRO A 378 -22.47 -9.01 -5.69
CA PRO A 378 -21.99 -8.24 -6.83
C PRO A 378 -20.57 -8.67 -7.24
N ARG A 379 -20.26 -8.47 -8.52
CA ARG A 379 -18.99 -8.87 -9.14
C ARG A 379 -18.23 -7.68 -9.71
N PRO A 380 -16.89 -7.79 -9.89
CA PRO A 380 -16.02 -8.96 -9.71
C PRO A 380 -15.87 -9.41 -8.25
N MET A 381 -15.63 -10.71 -8.05
CA MET A 381 -15.61 -11.35 -6.73
C MET A 381 -14.31 -12.12 -6.51
N VAL A 382 -13.69 -11.93 -5.34
CA VAL A 382 -12.61 -12.79 -4.85
C VAL A 382 -13.15 -13.67 -3.73
N VAL A 383 -12.99 -14.99 -3.85
CA VAL A 383 -13.41 -15.97 -2.84
C VAL A 383 -12.18 -16.55 -2.18
N TYR A 384 -12.01 -16.31 -0.89
CA TYR A 384 -10.88 -16.85 -0.14
C TYR A 384 -11.24 -18.15 0.57
N VAL A 385 -10.36 -19.13 0.41
CA VAL A 385 -10.40 -20.43 1.07
C VAL A 385 -9.09 -20.74 1.77
N MET A 386 -9.11 -21.59 2.78
CA MET A 386 -7.93 -21.92 3.58
C MET A 386 -6.91 -22.78 2.80
N ARG A 387 -7.39 -23.76 2.03
CA ARG A 387 -6.55 -24.78 1.37
C ARG A 387 -6.82 -24.88 -0.13
N PRO A 388 -5.80 -25.27 -0.93
CA PRO A 388 -5.95 -25.44 -2.37
C PRO A 388 -7.04 -26.42 -2.82
N ASP A 389 -7.26 -27.51 -2.07
CA ASP A 389 -8.33 -28.49 -2.37
C ASP A 389 -9.72 -27.91 -2.20
N GLN A 390 -9.89 -26.93 -1.33
CA GLN A 390 -11.16 -26.21 -1.15
C GLN A 390 -11.46 -25.27 -2.33
N ALA A 391 -10.44 -24.74 -3.00
CA ALA A 391 -10.63 -23.86 -4.16
C ALA A 391 -11.30 -24.63 -5.32
N GLU A 392 -10.84 -25.83 -5.60
CA GLU A 392 -11.44 -26.68 -6.63
C GLU A 392 -12.88 -27.08 -6.27
N LYS A 393 -13.14 -27.41 -5.00
CA LYS A 393 -14.51 -27.72 -4.54
C LYS A 393 -15.47 -26.54 -4.70
N VAL A 394 -15.02 -25.30 -4.45
CA VAL A 394 -15.85 -24.10 -4.67
C VAL A 394 -16.08 -23.88 -6.17
N LYS A 395 -15.10 -24.12 -7.02
CA LYS A 395 -15.25 -24.09 -8.49
C LYS A 395 -16.28 -25.13 -8.99
N GLU A 396 -16.22 -26.35 -8.45
CA GLU A 396 -17.20 -27.40 -8.70
C GLU A 396 -18.61 -26.99 -8.25
N MET A 397 -18.77 -26.45 -7.03
CA MET A 397 -20.04 -25.94 -6.51
C MET A 397 -20.62 -24.81 -7.37
N ALA A 398 -19.76 -23.94 -7.92
CA ALA A 398 -20.18 -22.89 -8.84
C ALA A 398 -20.70 -23.49 -10.15
N ALA A 399 -20.01 -24.48 -10.71
CA ALA A 399 -20.44 -25.18 -11.92
C ALA A 399 -21.79 -25.93 -11.74
N GLU A 400 -22.00 -26.56 -10.57
CA GLU A 400 -23.28 -27.21 -10.24
C GLU A 400 -24.49 -26.27 -10.28
N ILE A 401 -24.30 -24.98 -10.02
CA ILE A 401 -25.35 -23.96 -10.04
C ILE A 401 -25.34 -23.11 -11.32
N GLY A 402 -24.65 -23.58 -12.37
CA GLY A 402 -24.61 -22.94 -13.68
C GLY A 402 -23.54 -21.85 -13.84
N ILE A 403 -22.76 -21.53 -12.81
CA ILE A 403 -21.69 -20.52 -12.88
C ILE A 403 -20.40 -21.20 -13.33
N THR A 404 -19.98 -20.96 -14.57
CA THR A 404 -18.83 -21.64 -15.20
C THR A 404 -17.61 -20.76 -15.38
N ASN A 405 -17.78 -19.45 -15.33
CA ASN A 405 -16.73 -18.47 -15.56
C ASN A 405 -15.96 -18.14 -14.27
N VAL A 406 -15.30 -19.17 -13.72
CA VAL A 406 -14.59 -19.16 -12.43
C VAL A 406 -13.18 -19.70 -12.62
N GLU A 407 -12.18 -18.99 -12.10
CA GLU A 407 -10.79 -19.48 -12.06
C GLU A 407 -10.29 -19.69 -10.63
N THR A 408 -9.28 -20.56 -10.48
CA THR A 408 -8.63 -20.85 -9.20
C THR A 408 -7.19 -20.34 -9.17
N PHE A 409 -6.78 -19.78 -8.04
CA PHE A 409 -5.41 -19.30 -7.81
C PHE A 409 -4.90 -19.72 -6.43
N THR A 410 -3.95 -20.63 -6.41
CA THR A 410 -3.44 -21.20 -5.16
C THR A 410 -1.92 -21.28 -5.14
N GLY A 411 -1.36 -21.70 -4.01
CA GLY A 411 0.08 -21.96 -3.89
C GLY A 411 0.60 -23.06 -4.84
N LYS A 412 -0.30 -23.93 -5.36
CA LYS A 412 0.02 -25.00 -6.31
C LYS A 412 -0.05 -24.57 -7.77
N THR A 413 -0.62 -23.41 -8.09
CA THR A 413 -0.70 -22.88 -9.46
C THR A 413 0.71 -22.61 -10.01
N LYS A 414 1.02 -23.14 -11.20
CA LYS A 414 2.34 -23.02 -11.85
C LYS A 414 2.63 -21.57 -12.26
N ALA A 415 3.90 -21.23 -12.42
CA ALA A 415 4.32 -19.85 -12.72
C ALA A 415 3.69 -19.31 -14.02
N ASP A 416 3.74 -20.08 -15.11
CA ASP A 416 3.17 -19.69 -16.42
C ASP A 416 1.65 -19.48 -16.33
N GLU A 417 0.97 -20.35 -15.59
CA GLU A 417 -0.46 -20.29 -15.37
C GLU A 417 -0.85 -19.09 -14.48
N ARG A 418 -0.01 -18.72 -13.50
CA ARG A 418 -0.23 -17.54 -12.68
C ARG A 418 -0.27 -16.27 -13.51
N SER A 419 0.68 -16.09 -14.43
CA SER A 419 0.71 -14.90 -15.30
C SER A 419 -0.53 -14.83 -16.17
N ARG A 420 -0.91 -15.95 -16.81
CA ARG A 420 -2.12 -16.04 -17.61
C ARG A 420 -3.39 -15.64 -16.82
N ILE A 421 -3.58 -16.22 -15.63
CA ILE A 421 -4.75 -15.94 -14.80
C ILE A 421 -4.79 -14.47 -14.38
N ILE A 422 -3.64 -13.86 -14.04
CA ILE A 422 -3.58 -12.45 -13.65
C ILE A 422 -3.94 -11.53 -14.82
N ASP A 423 -3.43 -11.82 -16.02
CA ASP A 423 -3.72 -11.05 -17.23
C ASP A 423 -5.21 -11.16 -17.58
N GLU A 424 -5.75 -12.37 -17.64
CA GLU A 424 -7.17 -12.65 -17.91
C GLU A 424 -8.10 -12.00 -16.87
N TRP A 425 -7.71 -12.02 -15.56
CA TRP A 425 -8.43 -11.32 -14.50
C TRP A 425 -8.46 -9.81 -14.73
N SER A 426 -7.33 -9.23 -15.09
CA SER A 426 -7.21 -7.79 -15.37
C SER A 426 -8.02 -7.39 -16.60
N GLU A 427 -8.07 -8.24 -17.60
CA GLU A 427 -8.83 -8.05 -18.84
C GLU A 427 -10.31 -8.38 -18.74
N ASN A 428 -10.80 -8.80 -17.57
CA ASN A 428 -12.19 -9.22 -17.35
C ASN A 428 -12.65 -10.41 -18.23
N GLU A 429 -11.77 -11.41 -18.45
CA GLU A 429 -12.15 -12.67 -19.09
C GLU A 429 -13.06 -13.50 -18.18
N PHE A 430 -12.88 -13.36 -16.87
CA PHE A 430 -13.75 -13.95 -15.84
C PHE A 430 -13.98 -12.95 -14.70
N ASP A 431 -15.02 -13.20 -13.87
CA ASP A 431 -15.44 -12.29 -12.81
C ASP A 431 -15.49 -12.92 -11.41
N ILE A 432 -15.13 -14.19 -11.28
CA ILE A 432 -14.89 -14.86 -10.00
C ILE A 432 -13.50 -15.52 -10.00
N ILE A 433 -12.74 -15.26 -8.93
CA ILE A 433 -11.52 -15.99 -8.64
C ILE A 433 -11.62 -16.62 -7.24
N VAL A 434 -11.34 -17.92 -7.16
CA VAL A 434 -11.28 -18.67 -5.90
C VAL A 434 -9.81 -18.88 -5.55
N ALA A 435 -9.41 -18.37 -4.39
CA ALA A 435 -8.00 -18.28 -4.07
C ALA A 435 -7.69 -18.66 -2.62
N THR A 436 -6.45 -19.06 -2.39
CA THR A 436 -5.85 -19.08 -1.05
C THR A 436 -5.13 -17.74 -0.80
N SER A 437 -4.60 -17.53 0.40
CA SER A 437 -3.73 -16.37 0.72
C SER A 437 -2.58 -16.14 -0.27
N ALA A 438 -2.24 -17.14 -1.10
CA ALA A 438 -1.26 -16.98 -2.19
C ALA A 438 -1.65 -15.91 -3.24
N PHE A 439 -2.93 -15.60 -3.39
CA PHE A 439 -3.45 -14.50 -4.20
C PHE A 439 -3.26 -13.12 -3.54
N GLY A 440 -2.56 -13.09 -2.39
CA GLY A 440 -2.39 -11.91 -1.56
C GLY A 440 -1.41 -10.86 -2.11
N VAL A 441 -0.49 -11.20 -3.02
CA VAL A 441 0.60 -10.29 -3.44
C VAL A 441 0.69 -10.22 -4.96
N GLY A 442 0.69 -8.99 -5.49
CA GLY A 442 0.99 -8.75 -6.92
C GLY A 442 -0.23 -8.71 -7.86
N VAL A 443 -1.46 -8.70 -7.34
CA VAL A 443 -2.66 -8.55 -8.19
C VAL A 443 -3.38 -7.26 -7.85
N ASP A 444 -3.48 -6.36 -8.82
CA ASP A 444 -4.19 -5.09 -8.69
C ASP A 444 -5.37 -5.00 -9.68
N LYS A 445 -6.58 -5.23 -9.16
CA LYS A 445 -7.84 -4.95 -9.87
C LYS A 445 -8.65 -3.99 -9.02
N SER A 446 -8.87 -2.79 -9.53
CA SER A 446 -9.44 -1.69 -8.74
C SER A 446 -10.93 -1.88 -8.44
N ASP A 447 -11.68 -2.55 -9.28
CA ASP A 447 -13.15 -2.60 -9.29
C ASP A 447 -13.74 -3.88 -8.68
N VAL A 448 -13.01 -4.61 -7.84
CA VAL A 448 -13.54 -5.77 -7.11
C VAL A 448 -14.66 -5.32 -6.16
N ARG A 449 -15.86 -5.92 -6.31
CA ARG A 449 -17.05 -5.56 -5.51
C ARG A 449 -17.32 -6.46 -4.33
N THR A 450 -16.80 -7.70 -4.36
CA THR A 450 -16.99 -8.64 -3.25
C THR A 450 -15.68 -9.34 -2.92
N VAL A 451 -15.37 -9.41 -1.62
CA VAL A 451 -14.39 -10.33 -1.07
C VAL A 451 -15.14 -11.26 -0.11
N LEU A 452 -15.25 -12.53 -0.51
CA LEU A 452 -15.96 -13.57 0.24
C LEU A 452 -14.97 -14.50 0.92
N HIS A 453 -15.01 -14.58 2.26
CA HIS A 453 -14.20 -15.53 3.03
C HIS A 453 -15.03 -16.76 3.39
N LEU A 454 -14.59 -17.93 3.01
CA LEU A 454 -15.17 -19.22 3.39
C LEU A 454 -14.39 -19.92 4.51
N TYR A 455 -13.57 -19.16 5.23
CA TYR A 455 -12.81 -19.58 6.43
C TYR A 455 -12.60 -18.37 7.34
N VAL A 456 -12.17 -18.64 8.57
CA VAL A 456 -11.77 -17.57 9.49
C VAL A 456 -10.27 -17.33 9.35
N PRO A 457 -9.80 -16.14 8.94
CA PRO A 457 -8.37 -15.81 8.97
C PRO A 457 -7.78 -15.94 10.38
N ASP A 458 -6.53 -16.32 10.49
CA ASP A 458 -5.86 -16.61 11.78
C ASP A 458 -5.58 -15.36 12.61
N ASN A 459 -5.53 -14.20 11.97
CA ASN A 459 -5.30 -12.92 12.63
C ASN A 459 -6.01 -11.76 11.91
N PRO A 460 -6.28 -10.63 12.60
CA PRO A 460 -6.94 -9.47 12.02
C PRO A 460 -6.19 -8.85 10.84
N ASN A 461 -4.85 -8.86 10.85
CA ASN A 461 -4.06 -8.29 9.77
C ASN A 461 -4.19 -9.09 8.47
N ALA A 462 -4.12 -10.42 8.53
CA ALA A 462 -4.35 -11.28 7.38
C ALA A 462 -5.72 -11.02 6.78
N TYR A 463 -6.77 -10.95 7.62
CA TYR A 463 -8.12 -10.60 7.15
C TYR A 463 -8.15 -9.23 6.50
N TYR A 464 -7.54 -8.21 7.12
CA TYR A 464 -7.53 -6.85 6.59
C TYR A 464 -6.78 -6.74 5.25
N GLN A 465 -5.71 -7.48 5.07
CA GLN A 465 -4.96 -7.53 3.81
C GLN A 465 -5.75 -8.21 2.68
N GLU A 466 -6.44 -9.32 2.98
CA GLU A 466 -7.26 -10.04 2.03
C GLU A 466 -8.48 -9.23 1.59
N LEU A 467 -9.23 -8.64 2.53
CA LEU A 467 -10.35 -7.76 2.21
C LEU A 467 -9.92 -6.47 1.50
N GLY A 468 -8.67 -6.06 1.68
CA GLY A 468 -8.05 -4.92 1.00
C GLY A 468 -7.96 -5.05 -0.53
N ARG A 469 -8.38 -6.19 -1.12
CA ARG A 469 -8.53 -6.37 -2.57
C ARG A 469 -9.77 -5.70 -3.13
N GLY A 470 -10.83 -5.56 -2.32
CA GLY A 470 -12.09 -4.94 -2.72
C GLY A 470 -12.04 -3.42 -2.72
N GLY A 471 -12.80 -2.77 -3.60
CA GLY A 471 -13.07 -1.33 -3.57
C GLY A 471 -11.85 -0.41 -3.72
N ARG A 472 -10.81 -0.81 -4.45
CA ARG A 472 -9.61 0.02 -4.65
C ARG A 472 -9.84 1.26 -5.52
N ASP A 473 -10.98 1.30 -6.19
CA ASP A 473 -11.47 2.47 -6.93
C ASP A 473 -12.13 3.53 -6.03
N GLY A 474 -12.19 3.30 -4.72
CA GLY A 474 -12.83 4.20 -3.74
C GLY A 474 -14.33 4.01 -3.58
N LEU A 475 -14.93 3.03 -4.26
CA LEU A 475 -16.36 2.72 -4.17
C LEU A 475 -16.64 1.59 -3.18
N PRO A 476 -17.85 1.50 -2.61
CA PRO A 476 -18.23 0.44 -1.69
C PRO A 476 -17.97 -0.96 -2.25
N CYS A 477 -17.47 -1.85 -1.40
CA CYS A 477 -17.31 -3.27 -1.68
C CYS A 477 -17.79 -4.09 -0.48
N LEU A 478 -18.26 -5.30 -0.73
CA LEU A 478 -18.71 -6.21 0.32
C LEU A 478 -17.54 -7.06 0.81
N SER A 479 -17.36 -7.11 2.12
CA SER A 479 -16.51 -8.08 2.82
C SER A 479 -17.42 -9.04 3.58
N VAL A 480 -17.67 -10.18 2.96
CA VAL A 480 -18.60 -11.19 3.49
C VAL A 480 -17.79 -12.37 4.02
N MET A 481 -18.06 -12.79 5.24
CA MET A 481 -17.48 -14.00 5.82
C MET A 481 -18.61 -15.03 6.04
N CYS A 482 -18.53 -16.18 5.34
CA CYS A 482 -19.49 -17.27 5.49
C CYS A 482 -18.81 -18.48 6.15
N VAL A 483 -19.20 -18.76 7.39
CA VAL A 483 -18.50 -19.74 8.23
C VAL A 483 -19.46 -20.59 9.04
N TYR A 484 -19.04 -21.82 9.29
CA TYR A 484 -19.57 -22.66 10.35
C TYR A 484 -18.64 -22.55 11.57
N PRO A 485 -19.02 -21.73 12.60
CA PRO A 485 -18.08 -21.26 13.61
C PRO A 485 -17.35 -22.38 14.36
N ASP A 486 -18.04 -23.47 14.70
CA ASP A 486 -17.43 -24.54 15.51
C ASP A 486 -16.27 -25.23 14.78
N GLU A 487 -16.46 -25.55 13.51
CA GLU A 487 -15.46 -26.28 12.71
C GLU A 487 -14.41 -25.36 12.08
N ASP A 488 -14.83 -24.19 11.57
CA ASP A 488 -13.90 -23.27 10.92
C ASP A 488 -12.92 -22.64 11.92
N LEU A 489 -13.36 -22.34 13.14
CA LEU A 489 -12.48 -21.85 14.21
C LEU A 489 -11.49 -22.93 14.66
N GLU A 490 -11.92 -24.19 14.79
CA GLU A 490 -11.02 -25.30 15.10
C GLU A 490 -9.99 -25.50 13.99
N SER A 491 -10.42 -25.52 12.73
CA SER A 491 -9.54 -25.66 11.56
C SER A 491 -8.50 -24.52 11.51
N THR A 492 -8.92 -23.28 11.79
CA THR A 492 -8.00 -22.14 11.84
C THR A 492 -7.02 -22.28 13.00
N PHE A 493 -7.48 -22.69 14.20
CA PHE A 493 -6.61 -22.89 15.34
C PHE A 493 -5.52 -23.92 15.08
N VAL A 494 -5.86 -25.06 14.49
CA VAL A 494 -4.90 -26.10 14.09
C VAL A 494 -3.87 -25.56 13.08
N MET A 495 -4.25 -24.66 12.22
CA MET A 495 -3.34 -24.05 11.24
C MET A 495 -2.45 -22.95 11.85
N THR A 496 -2.91 -22.28 12.93
CA THR A 496 -2.12 -21.27 13.66
C THR A 496 -1.10 -21.86 14.62
N ASP A 497 -1.21 -23.11 15.00
CA ASP A 497 -0.26 -23.77 15.90
C ASP A 497 1.05 -24.17 15.19
N LYS A 498 1.83 -23.16 14.77
CA LYS A 498 3.12 -23.36 14.10
C LYS A 498 4.34 -22.93 14.93
N VAL A 499 4.19 -22.70 16.21
CA VAL A 499 5.33 -22.41 17.09
C VAL A 499 6.01 -23.72 17.45
N LEU A 500 7.28 -23.86 17.07
CA LEU A 500 8.08 -25.04 17.44
C LEU A 500 8.12 -25.22 18.96
N GLY A 501 8.06 -26.47 19.42
CA GLY A 501 8.32 -26.80 20.83
C GLY A 501 9.76 -26.42 21.22
N SER A 502 9.97 -26.07 22.50
CA SER A 502 11.28 -25.66 23.02
C SER A 502 12.37 -26.68 22.74
N ASP A 503 12.09 -27.98 22.87
CA ASP A 503 13.05 -29.05 22.58
C ASP A 503 13.47 -29.04 21.09
N LYS A 504 12.51 -28.82 20.18
CA LYS A 504 12.80 -28.72 18.75
C LYS A 504 13.60 -27.47 18.37
N ILE A 505 13.35 -26.35 19.05
CA ILE A 505 14.13 -25.12 18.89
C ILE A 505 15.58 -25.35 19.34
N LEU A 506 15.74 -25.92 20.55
CA LEU A 506 17.04 -26.20 21.14
C LEU A 506 17.84 -27.20 20.30
N GLY A 507 17.21 -28.34 19.92
CA GLY A 507 17.88 -29.35 19.11
C GLY A 507 18.35 -28.84 17.76
N ARG A 508 17.57 -27.97 17.10
CA ARG A 508 18.00 -27.32 15.85
C ARG A 508 19.14 -26.33 16.06
N TRP A 509 19.05 -25.49 17.10
CA TRP A 509 20.10 -24.55 17.45
C TRP A 509 21.41 -25.24 17.78
N ASP A 510 21.38 -26.26 18.64
CA ASP A 510 22.55 -27.04 19.04
C ASP A 510 23.20 -27.76 17.84
N SER A 511 22.40 -28.40 17.00
CA SER A 511 22.90 -29.07 15.79
C SER A 511 23.61 -28.11 14.83
N MET A 512 23.04 -26.93 14.57
CA MET A 512 23.70 -25.92 13.75
C MET A 512 24.95 -25.36 14.39
N LEU A 513 24.92 -25.06 15.71
CA LEU A 513 26.04 -24.46 16.42
C LEU A 513 27.23 -25.40 16.52
N ASN A 514 27.00 -26.69 16.70
CA ASN A 514 28.04 -27.71 16.91
C ASN A 514 28.36 -28.55 15.65
N SER A 515 27.75 -28.23 14.51
CA SER A 515 28.07 -28.91 13.25
C SER A 515 29.53 -28.70 12.83
N HIS A 516 30.16 -29.72 12.25
CA HIS A 516 31.50 -29.63 11.66
C HIS A 516 31.55 -28.75 10.40
N THR A 517 30.39 -28.48 9.77
CA THR A 517 30.26 -27.58 8.63
C THR A 517 30.07 -26.13 9.02
N SER A 518 29.76 -25.86 10.31
CA SER A 518 29.70 -24.53 10.88
C SER A 518 31.07 -24.06 11.36
N THR A 519 31.36 -22.78 11.17
CA THR A 519 32.65 -22.21 11.57
C THR A 519 32.47 -21.20 12.70
N ARG A 520 33.42 -21.19 13.66
CA ARG A 520 33.47 -20.24 14.77
C ARG A 520 34.63 -19.24 14.60
N GLY A 521 34.32 -17.94 14.61
CA GLY A 521 35.29 -16.85 14.75
C GLY A 521 35.35 -16.36 16.21
N ILE A 522 36.07 -15.27 16.45
CA ILE A 522 36.25 -14.70 17.80
C ILE A 522 34.88 -14.18 18.34
N ASP A 523 34.14 -13.44 17.51
CA ASP A 523 32.87 -12.79 17.90
C ASP A 523 31.69 -13.21 17.03
N TYR A 524 31.84 -14.27 16.22
CA TYR A 524 30.78 -14.73 15.33
C TYR A 524 30.81 -16.24 15.09
N CYS A 525 29.67 -16.77 14.70
CA CYS A 525 29.54 -18.13 14.17
C CYS A 525 28.88 -18.07 12.79
N THR A 526 29.39 -18.86 11.82
CA THR A 526 28.71 -19.10 10.55
C THR A 526 27.99 -20.43 10.65
N LEU A 527 26.66 -20.40 10.58
CA LEU A 527 25.81 -21.55 10.79
C LEU A 527 25.41 -22.14 9.43
N ASP A 528 25.61 -23.44 9.28
CA ASP A 528 25.07 -24.21 8.15
C ASP A 528 23.60 -24.56 8.42
N THR A 529 22.70 -24.07 7.61
CA THR A 529 21.25 -24.27 7.79
C THR A 529 20.75 -25.59 7.24
N SER A 530 21.58 -26.36 6.53
CA SER A 530 21.22 -27.67 5.99
C SER A 530 21.38 -28.81 7.02
N VAL A 531 21.95 -28.52 8.19
CA VAL A 531 22.25 -29.50 9.20
C VAL A 531 20.98 -30.20 9.70
N LYS A 532 21.06 -31.56 9.79
CA LYS A 532 19.98 -32.36 10.33
C LYS A 532 19.82 -32.09 11.83
N PRO A 533 18.61 -31.81 12.34
CA PRO A 533 18.41 -31.59 13.77
C PRO A 533 18.57 -32.90 14.57
N ASN A 534 19.20 -32.82 15.71
CA ASN A 534 19.37 -33.93 16.63
C ASN A 534 18.25 -33.86 17.73
N TYR A 535 17.26 -34.74 17.62
CA TYR A 535 16.23 -34.94 18.68
C TYR A 535 16.42 -36.26 19.35
N ASN A 536 16.39 -36.29 20.66
CA ASN A 536 16.61 -37.50 21.48
C ASN A 536 15.57 -38.64 21.33
N SER A 537 14.68 -38.61 20.34
CA SER A 537 13.56 -39.56 20.39
C SER A 537 13.05 -40.13 19.06
N VAL A 538 13.63 -39.86 17.89
CA VAL A 538 13.11 -40.50 16.67
C VAL A 538 14.21 -40.76 15.64
N ASP A 539 14.31 -41.97 15.17
CA ASP A 539 15.01 -42.37 13.93
C ASP A 539 14.32 -41.71 12.73
N TYR A 540 14.88 -40.60 12.21
CA TYR A 540 14.42 -40.05 10.97
C TYR A 540 15.26 -40.58 9.83
N ALA A 541 14.53 -41.19 8.90
CA ALA A 541 15.03 -41.60 7.61
C ALA A 541 15.78 -40.48 6.89
N GLU A 542 16.84 -40.85 6.31
CA GLU A 542 17.55 -40.43 5.11
C GLU A 542 17.13 -39.11 4.50
N ASP A 543 18.09 -38.24 4.30
CA ASP A 543 18.12 -36.95 3.58
C ASP A 543 17.58 -35.70 4.32
N THR A 544 18.49 -34.71 4.40
CA THR A 544 18.15 -33.32 4.76
C THR A 544 17.11 -32.78 3.80
N SER A 545 15.87 -32.68 4.26
CA SER A 545 14.80 -32.13 3.43
C SER A 545 14.90 -30.59 3.40
N THR A 546 14.45 -30.00 2.28
CA THR A 546 14.26 -28.54 2.19
C THR A 546 13.37 -27.96 3.33
N VAL A 547 12.60 -28.80 3.97
CA VAL A 547 11.77 -28.51 5.13
C VAL A 547 12.63 -28.27 6.38
N ASP A 548 13.67 -29.08 6.59
CA ASP A 548 14.57 -28.91 7.76
C ASP A 548 15.37 -27.62 7.67
N GLN A 549 15.87 -27.28 6.48
CA GLN A 549 16.54 -26.00 6.25
C GLN A 549 15.66 -24.80 6.59
N LYS A 550 14.39 -24.82 6.18
CA LYS A 550 13.44 -23.75 6.52
C LYS A 550 13.23 -23.61 8.02
N TRP A 551 13.10 -24.70 8.75
CA TRP A 551 12.94 -24.67 10.19
C TRP A 551 14.21 -24.27 10.94
N ASN A 552 15.39 -24.63 10.44
CA ASN A 552 16.66 -24.17 10.97
C ASN A 552 16.81 -22.65 10.85
N ILE A 553 16.47 -22.12 9.67
CA ILE A 553 16.44 -20.67 9.45
C ILE A 553 15.37 -20.01 10.34
N TYR A 554 14.19 -20.64 10.52
CA TYR A 554 13.18 -20.17 11.45
C TYR A 554 13.75 -19.95 12.85
N VAL A 555 14.52 -20.92 13.38
CA VAL A 555 15.12 -20.82 14.72
C VAL A 555 16.09 -19.63 14.79
N ILE A 556 16.96 -19.45 13.79
CA ILE A 556 17.89 -18.32 13.72
C ILE A 556 17.11 -16.99 13.75
N LEU A 557 16.06 -16.87 12.92
CA LEU A 557 15.28 -15.65 12.82
C LEU A 557 14.42 -15.39 14.08
N LEU A 558 13.95 -16.45 14.74
CA LEU A 558 13.27 -16.34 16.04
C LEU A 558 14.21 -15.76 17.09
N LEU A 559 15.42 -16.31 17.23
CA LEU A 559 16.42 -15.81 18.18
C LEU A 559 16.82 -14.36 17.89
N ARG A 560 16.95 -13.97 16.61
CA ARG A 560 17.17 -12.58 16.19
C ARG A 560 16.03 -11.66 16.64
N ARG A 561 14.77 -12.08 16.42
CA ARG A 561 13.57 -11.30 16.78
C ARG A 561 13.54 -10.91 18.26
N TYR A 562 14.04 -11.80 19.12
CA TYR A 562 14.13 -11.57 20.55
C TYR A 562 15.48 -10.97 20.98
N ASN A 563 16.28 -10.50 20.02
CA ASN A 563 17.57 -9.85 20.25
C ASN A 563 18.57 -10.71 21.02
N LEU A 564 18.50 -12.03 20.85
CA LEU A 564 19.43 -12.99 21.45
C LEU A 564 20.65 -13.24 20.56
N ILE A 565 20.49 -13.01 19.26
CA ILE A 565 21.56 -13.03 18.27
C ILE A 565 21.41 -11.83 17.30
N LYS A 566 22.49 -11.45 16.64
CA LYS A 566 22.49 -10.52 15.52
C LYS A 566 22.97 -11.24 14.28
N ILE A 567 22.24 -11.12 13.16
CA ILE A 567 22.70 -11.61 11.85
C ILE A 567 23.67 -10.58 11.28
N LEU A 568 24.87 -11.01 10.90
CA LEU A 568 25.90 -10.15 10.36
C LEU A 568 25.96 -10.24 8.84
N ASP A 569 25.79 -11.46 8.30
CA ASP A 569 25.88 -11.72 6.85
C ASP A 569 25.18 -13.02 6.51
N MET A 570 24.89 -13.21 5.22
CA MET A 570 24.33 -14.44 4.69
C MET A 570 24.89 -14.72 3.29
N VAL A 571 25.31 -15.95 3.09
CA VAL A 571 25.79 -16.47 1.81
C VAL A 571 24.95 -17.68 1.41
N VAL A 572 24.57 -17.75 0.15
CA VAL A 572 23.85 -18.91 -0.41
C VAL A 572 24.79 -19.64 -1.36
N ASP A 573 25.01 -20.92 -1.14
CA ASP A 573 25.75 -21.75 -2.08
C ASP A 573 24.98 -21.87 -3.40
N PRO A 574 25.53 -21.44 -4.54
CA PRO A 574 24.84 -21.43 -5.81
C PRO A 574 24.43 -22.83 -6.33
N LYS A 575 25.15 -23.86 -5.93
CA LYS A 575 24.94 -25.24 -6.39
C LYS A 575 23.92 -25.98 -5.53
N THR A 576 24.07 -25.88 -4.21
CA THR A 576 23.24 -26.62 -3.25
C THR A 576 22.03 -25.82 -2.77
N GLN A 577 21.99 -24.50 -3.00
CA GLN A 577 20.99 -23.56 -2.46
C GLN A 577 20.92 -23.56 -0.92
N VAL A 578 22.01 -23.96 -0.27
CA VAL A 578 22.15 -23.95 1.19
C VAL A 578 22.51 -22.53 1.66
N TYR A 579 21.85 -22.09 2.72
CA TYR A 579 22.12 -20.81 3.37
C TYR A 579 23.17 -21.00 4.48
N PHE A 580 24.25 -20.23 4.41
CA PHE A 580 25.22 -20.07 5.48
C PHE A 580 24.99 -18.70 6.12
N ILE A 581 24.56 -18.70 7.38
CA ILE A 581 24.20 -17.46 8.08
C ILE A 581 25.25 -17.16 9.15
N ARG A 582 25.90 -16.01 9.03
CA ARG A 582 26.86 -15.51 10.03
C ARG A 582 26.12 -14.74 11.10
N VAL A 583 26.27 -15.15 12.34
CA VAL A 583 25.61 -14.55 13.50
C VAL A 583 26.61 -14.16 14.59
N SER A 584 26.34 -13.07 15.30
CA SER A 584 26.93 -12.75 16.60
C SER A 584 25.96 -13.15 17.70
N ILE A 585 26.44 -13.89 18.69
CA ILE A 585 25.63 -14.36 19.82
C ILE A 585 25.65 -13.29 20.90
N LEU A 586 24.52 -12.61 21.11
CA LEU A 586 24.37 -11.55 22.11
C LEU A 586 24.12 -12.11 23.50
N ASP A 587 23.30 -13.15 23.59
CA ASP A 587 23.04 -13.83 24.86
C ASP A 587 23.92 -15.09 25.01
N LYS A 588 24.90 -15.01 25.90
CA LYS A 588 25.89 -16.08 26.08
C LYS A 588 25.31 -17.42 26.54
N ARG A 589 24.07 -17.44 27.07
CA ARG A 589 23.35 -18.68 27.40
C ARG A 589 23.17 -19.60 26.21
N LEU A 590 23.14 -19.05 24.99
CA LEU A 590 23.01 -19.82 23.74
C LEU A 590 24.28 -20.59 23.33
N LEU A 591 25.42 -20.34 23.96
CA LEU A 591 26.67 -21.02 23.64
C LEU A 591 26.72 -22.47 24.10
N GLN A 592 25.92 -22.82 25.11
CA GLN A 592 25.82 -24.17 25.65
C GLN A 592 24.37 -24.47 26.06
N ILE A 593 23.92 -25.70 25.84
CA ILE A 593 22.57 -26.12 26.25
C ILE A 593 22.59 -26.49 27.74
N THR A 594 22.12 -25.56 28.54
CA THR A 594 21.96 -25.71 30.00
C THR A 594 20.49 -25.53 30.38
N ASP A 595 20.15 -25.75 31.66
CA ASP A 595 18.77 -25.47 32.13
C ASP A 595 18.40 -23.99 32.01
N GLN A 596 19.39 -23.09 32.09
CA GLN A 596 19.17 -21.66 31.85
C GLN A 596 18.82 -21.37 30.36
N THR A 597 19.47 -22.08 29.43
CA THR A 597 19.17 -21.98 28.00
C THR A 597 17.77 -22.50 27.69
N LYS A 598 17.39 -23.65 28.34
CA LYS A 598 16.03 -24.19 28.21
C LYS A 598 14.97 -23.22 28.71
N ALA A 599 15.19 -22.62 29.88
CA ALA A 599 14.27 -21.63 30.44
C ALA A 599 14.14 -20.40 29.56
N LEU A 600 15.25 -19.92 28.98
CA LEU A 600 15.26 -18.81 28.01
C LEU A 600 14.42 -19.12 26.77
N ILE A 601 14.61 -20.30 26.18
CA ILE A 601 13.88 -20.68 24.96
C ILE A 601 12.41 -20.92 25.26
N GLU A 602 12.07 -21.46 26.41
CA GLU A 602 10.67 -21.60 26.83
C GLU A 602 9.98 -20.25 27.04
N GLU A 603 10.69 -19.25 27.58
CA GLU A 603 10.18 -17.86 27.66
C GLU A 603 9.92 -17.27 26.27
N VAL A 604 10.86 -17.44 25.33
CA VAL A 604 10.69 -16.98 23.94
C VAL A 604 9.50 -17.64 23.29
N ARG A 605 9.40 -18.95 23.40
CA ARG A 605 8.28 -19.74 22.87
C ARG A 605 6.94 -19.31 23.46
N ALA A 606 6.88 -19.13 24.77
CA ALA A 606 5.66 -18.69 25.46
C ALA A 606 5.20 -17.30 24.98
N LYS A 607 6.12 -16.38 24.72
CA LYS A 607 5.79 -15.05 24.16
C LYS A 607 5.22 -15.15 22.74
N GLU A 608 5.82 -15.98 21.86
CA GLU A 608 5.30 -16.20 20.51
C GLU A 608 3.92 -16.86 20.55
N TRP A 609 3.76 -17.89 21.37
CA TRP A 609 2.48 -18.56 21.56
C TRP A 609 1.38 -17.61 22.05
N THR A 610 1.68 -16.81 23.08
CA THR A 610 0.72 -15.84 23.63
C THR A 610 0.28 -14.81 22.57
N LYS A 611 1.20 -14.40 21.67
CA LYS A 611 0.85 -13.50 20.57
C LYS A 611 -0.14 -14.16 19.61
N ASN A 612 0.21 -15.36 19.11
CA ASN A 612 -0.63 -16.09 18.15
C ASN A 612 -2.01 -16.42 18.74
N GLU A 613 -2.04 -16.84 20.01
CA GLU A 613 -3.28 -17.10 20.73
C GLU A 613 -4.15 -15.85 20.90
N LYS A 614 -3.54 -14.69 21.19
CA LYS A 614 -4.25 -13.41 21.30
C LYS A 614 -4.89 -13.01 19.97
N ASP A 615 -4.16 -13.14 18.88
CA ASP A 615 -4.64 -12.79 17.54
C ASP A 615 -5.78 -13.71 17.12
N PHE A 616 -5.64 -15.02 17.32
CA PHE A 616 -6.70 -15.99 17.10
C PHE A 616 -7.93 -15.74 18.00
N LYS A 617 -7.72 -15.47 19.30
CA LYS A 617 -8.82 -15.13 20.24
C LYS A 617 -9.57 -13.88 19.78
N THR A 618 -8.90 -12.92 19.18
CA THR A 618 -9.53 -11.72 18.65
C THR A 618 -10.46 -12.08 17.49
N MET A 619 -10.00 -12.87 16.53
CA MET A 619 -10.84 -13.36 15.43
C MET A 619 -11.97 -14.26 15.89
N SER A 620 -11.68 -15.19 16.81
CA SER A 620 -12.70 -16.08 17.40
C SER A 620 -13.81 -15.30 18.12
N ARG A 621 -13.43 -14.24 18.85
CA ARG A 621 -14.41 -13.36 19.51
C ARG A 621 -15.27 -12.64 18.49
N ALA A 622 -14.65 -12.11 17.40
CA ALA A 622 -15.36 -11.44 16.33
C ALA A 622 -16.44 -12.33 15.71
N VAL A 623 -16.08 -13.56 15.38
CA VAL A 623 -17.03 -14.54 14.81
C VAL A 623 -18.13 -14.93 15.80
N LYS A 624 -17.78 -15.17 17.09
CA LYS A 624 -18.76 -15.57 18.12
C LYS A 624 -19.69 -14.45 18.56
N GLN A 625 -19.23 -13.22 18.59
CA GLN A 625 -20.05 -12.05 18.90
C GLN A 625 -20.95 -11.63 17.73
N GLY A 626 -20.54 -11.98 16.49
CA GLY A 626 -21.30 -11.74 15.28
C GLY A 626 -21.72 -10.28 15.13
N LYS A 627 -23.02 -10.06 14.93
CA LYS A 627 -23.62 -8.72 14.71
C LYS A 627 -23.42 -7.72 15.86
N ARG A 628 -22.93 -8.15 17.02
CA ARG A 628 -22.70 -7.29 18.21
C ARG A 628 -21.34 -6.62 18.20
N MET A 629 -20.47 -6.91 17.22
CA MET A 629 -19.12 -6.41 17.16
C MET A 629 -18.91 -5.46 15.98
N CYS A 630 -18.15 -4.41 16.18
CA CYS A 630 -17.69 -3.55 15.10
C CYS A 630 -16.36 -4.06 14.53
N TRP A 631 -16.37 -4.46 13.27
CA TRP A 631 -15.16 -4.94 12.56
C TRP A 631 -14.10 -3.85 12.44
N SER A 632 -14.50 -2.61 12.16
CA SER A 632 -13.58 -1.49 12.08
C SER A 632 -12.88 -1.19 13.41
N GLU A 633 -13.59 -1.31 14.54
CA GLU A 633 -13.00 -1.18 15.88
C GLU A 633 -11.99 -2.30 16.16
N MET A 634 -12.30 -3.53 15.78
CA MET A 634 -11.37 -4.65 15.89
C MET A 634 -10.10 -4.39 15.08
N PHE A 635 -10.22 -3.96 13.81
CA PHE A 635 -9.06 -3.67 12.98
C PHE A 635 -8.26 -2.50 13.54
N PHE A 636 -8.90 -1.43 13.96
CA PHE A 636 -8.23 -0.29 14.57
C PHE A 636 -7.34 -0.71 15.74
N ASN A 637 -7.89 -1.50 16.65
CA ASN A 637 -7.15 -1.99 17.81
C ASN A 637 -6.02 -2.98 17.46
N SER A 638 -6.15 -3.72 16.36
CA SER A 638 -5.20 -4.76 15.96
C SER A 638 -4.11 -4.25 15.03
N THR A 639 -4.43 -3.36 14.09
CA THR A 639 -3.49 -2.87 13.08
C THR A 639 -2.70 -1.65 13.50
N TYR A 640 -2.90 -1.13 14.72
CA TYR A 640 -2.23 0.09 15.20
C TYR A 640 -2.44 1.29 14.25
N SER A 641 -3.63 1.37 13.64
CA SER A 641 -3.99 2.49 12.78
C SER A 641 -4.17 3.77 13.58
N MET A 642 -3.86 4.91 12.95
CA MET A 642 -3.87 6.22 13.63
C MET A 642 -5.23 6.91 13.63
N VAL A 643 -6.21 6.37 12.92
CA VAL A 643 -7.55 6.96 12.77
C VAL A 643 -8.61 6.06 13.38
N SER A 644 -9.21 6.50 14.48
CA SER A 644 -10.05 5.66 15.34
C SER A 644 -11.55 5.72 15.10
N GLU A 645 -12.09 6.69 14.36
CA GLU A 645 -13.52 7.03 14.52
C GLU A 645 -14.41 6.60 13.35
N TYR A 646 -13.96 5.61 12.53
CA TYR A 646 -14.77 5.13 11.41
C TYR A 646 -15.18 3.69 11.54
N CYS A 647 -16.47 3.46 11.39
CA CYS A 647 -16.95 2.21 10.86
C CYS A 647 -17.23 2.38 9.37
N ALA A 648 -16.67 1.53 8.53
CA ALA A 648 -16.95 1.52 7.10
C ALA A 648 -18.40 1.07 6.80
N GLY A 649 -19.05 0.43 7.75
CA GLY A 649 -20.40 -0.08 7.69
C GLY A 649 -20.45 -1.51 8.24
N CYS A 650 -21.18 -1.70 9.32
CA CYS A 650 -21.47 -2.99 9.93
C CYS A 650 -22.87 -2.93 10.58
N ASP A 651 -23.40 -4.06 11.01
CA ASP A 651 -24.75 -4.12 11.61
C ASP A 651 -24.94 -3.19 12.83
N ASN A 652 -23.85 -2.86 13.53
CA ASN A 652 -23.89 -1.91 14.65
C ASN A 652 -23.91 -0.44 14.22
N HIS A 653 -23.35 -0.14 13.04
CA HIS A 653 -23.20 1.21 12.54
C HIS A 653 -23.77 1.29 11.12
N LYS A 654 -25.08 1.45 11.03
CA LYS A 654 -25.82 1.50 9.75
C LYS A 654 -25.43 2.69 8.87
N ASN A 655 -24.96 3.78 9.48
CA ASN A 655 -24.53 4.98 8.77
C ASN A 655 -23.02 5.19 8.99
N ILE A 656 -22.31 5.60 7.93
CA ILE A 656 -20.95 6.10 8.05
C ILE A 656 -21.03 7.33 8.94
N VAL A 657 -20.49 7.23 10.15
CA VAL A 657 -20.38 8.40 11.03
C VAL A 657 -19.38 9.32 10.39
N ASP A 658 -19.83 10.48 9.94
CA ASP A 658 -19.01 11.51 9.30
C ASP A 658 -18.26 12.29 10.39
N SER A 659 -17.42 11.58 11.18
CA SER A 659 -16.50 12.20 12.10
C SER A 659 -15.31 12.78 11.32
N ASP A 660 -14.66 13.82 11.82
CA ASP A 660 -13.51 14.41 11.14
C ASP A 660 -12.38 13.37 10.98
N PRO A 661 -12.10 12.90 9.75
CA PRO A 661 -11.27 11.70 9.53
C PRO A 661 -9.79 11.92 9.75
N MET A 662 -9.37 13.08 10.20
CA MET A 662 -8.04 13.56 9.95
C MET A 662 -7.27 13.91 11.22
N ARG A 663 -7.32 13.05 12.24
CA ARG A 663 -6.26 13.05 13.24
C ARG A 663 -5.07 12.28 12.67
N PHE A 664 -4.07 13.00 12.20
CA PHE A 664 -2.75 12.47 11.96
C PHE A 664 -1.94 12.64 13.24
N GLU A 665 -1.48 11.56 13.82
CA GLU A 665 -0.43 11.63 14.82
C GLU A 665 0.88 11.21 14.15
N LEU A 666 1.78 12.15 14.02
CA LEU A 666 3.18 11.89 13.77
C LEU A 666 3.81 11.29 15.02
N VAL A 667 4.15 10.02 14.96
CA VAL A 667 4.81 9.34 16.06
C VAL A 667 6.22 9.88 16.30
N LYS A 668 6.91 10.32 15.22
CA LYS A 668 8.18 11.08 15.32
C LYS A 668 8.23 12.22 14.31
N LYS A 669 8.79 13.34 14.75
CA LYS A 669 9.00 14.52 13.92
C LYS A 669 9.92 14.20 12.75
N VAL A 670 9.53 14.52 11.53
CA VAL A 670 10.42 14.55 10.38
C VAL A 670 11.34 15.76 10.55
N PRO A 671 12.66 15.60 10.56
CA PRO A 671 13.56 16.74 10.61
C PRO A 671 13.30 17.66 9.42
N ALA A 672 13.26 18.98 9.69
CA ALA A 672 13.11 19.95 8.60
C ALA A 672 14.27 19.79 7.61
N PRO A 673 14.00 19.86 6.29
CA PRO A 673 15.07 19.91 5.31
C PRO A 673 15.89 21.18 5.54
N THR A 674 17.17 21.03 5.88
CA THR A 674 18.09 22.15 6.02
C THR A 674 18.53 22.61 4.63
N ARG A 675 17.82 23.58 4.06
CA ARG A 675 18.33 24.38 2.94
C ARG A 675 19.09 25.56 3.50
N LYS A 676 20.23 25.88 2.90
CA LYS A 676 20.94 27.12 3.20
C LYS A 676 20.44 28.19 2.25
N PHE A 677 20.10 29.35 2.77
CA PHE A 677 19.90 30.53 1.96
C PHE A 677 21.15 30.89 1.18
N SER A 678 20.97 31.46 0.00
CA SER A 678 22.09 32.17 -0.63
C SER A 678 22.54 33.34 0.25
N VAL A 679 23.81 33.73 0.16
CA VAL A 679 24.36 34.81 0.97
C VAL A 679 23.61 36.12 0.73
N GLU A 680 23.17 36.34 -0.53
CA GLU A 680 22.44 37.54 -0.93
C GLU A 680 21.07 37.56 -0.23
N LEU A 681 20.34 36.45 -0.22
CA LEU A 681 19.02 36.35 0.42
C LEU A 681 19.13 36.47 1.94
N ASP A 682 20.19 35.88 2.55
CA ASP A 682 20.44 35.98 3.98
C ASP A 682 20.68 37.45 4.41
N ASN A 683 21.44 38.20 3.61
CA ASN A 683 21.69 39.63 3.84
C ASN A 683 20.41 40.50 3.75
N MET A 684 19.48 40.11 2.84
CA MET A 684 18.22 40.85 2.68
C MET A 684 17.28 40.74 3.90
N PHE A 685 17.38 39.67 4.67
CA PHE A 685 16.63 39.52 5.91
C PHE A 685 17.17 40.37 7.07
N ALA A 686 18.35 40.98 6.93
CA ALA A 686 18.95 41.88 7.92
C ALA A 686 18.92 41.36 9.37
N SER A 687 19.16 40.06 9.56
CA SER A 687 19.08 39.34 10.84
C SER A 687 17.66 39.20 11.42
N SER A 688 16.60 39.53 10.66
CA SER A 688 15.22 39.24 11.04
C SER A 688 14.84 37.81 10.58
N ASN A 689 13.85 37.22 11.24
CA ASN A 689 13.22 35.99 10.81
C ASN A 689 12.01 36.22 9.86
N GLU A 690 11.65 37.48 9.63
CA GLU A 690 10.56 37.84 8.73
C GLU A 690 11.04 38.92 7.75
N ALA A 691 10.47 38.94 6.57
CA ALA A 691 10.64 39.98 5.55
C ALA A 691 9.37 40.12 4.72
N ILE A 692 9.18 41.26 4.09
CA ILE A 692 8.08 41.52 3.17
C ILE A 692 8.63 41.76 1.79
N LEU A 693 7.96 41.18 0.78
CA LEU A 693 8.15 41.50 -0.62
C LEU A 693 6.81 42.02 -1.16
N PHE A 694 6.81 43.24 -1.71
CA PHE A 694 5.67 43.72 -2.47
C PHE A 694 5.86 43.35 -3.95
N SER A 695 5.08 42.40 -4.42
CA SER A 695 5.09 41.92 -5.80
C SER A 695 3.75 41.31 -6.16
N ASP A 696 3.45 41.31 -7.44
CA ASP A 696 2.29 40.58 -7.93
C ASP A 696 2.54 39.07 -7.75
N ILE A 697 1.61 38.38 -7.08
CA ILE A 697 1.70 36.92 -6.93
C ILE A 697 1.66 36.17 -8.25
N ASP A 698 1.18 36.82 -9.32
CA ASP A 698 1.22 36.29 -10.69
C ASP A 698 2.61 36.46 -11.34
N ASN A 699 3.54 37.18 -10.71
CA ASN A 699 4.95 37.23 -11.12
C ASN A 699 5.67 35.95 -10.70
N THR A 700 5.31 34.88 -11.37
CA THR A 700 5.74 33.51 -11.08
C THR A 700 7.25 33.30 -11.28
N GLU A 701 7.87 34.08 -12.17
CA GLU A 701 9.31 34.03 -12.41
C GLU A 701 10.10 34.58 -11.22
N LEU A 702 9.71 35.73 -10.68
CA LEU A 702 10.33 36.33 -9.52
C LEU A 702 10.20 35.43 -8.28
N ILE A 703 8.97 34.94 -8.02
CA ILE A 703 8.69 34.06 -6.91
C ILE A 703 9.49 32.76 -7.05
N GLY A 704 9.59 32.19 -8.26
CA GLY A 704 10.39 31.02 -8.55
C GLY A 704 11.89 31.23 -8.25
N ARG A 705 12.44 32.40 -8.61
CA ARG A 705 13.84 32.78 -8.28
C ARG A 705 14.05 32.82 -6.78
N VAL A 706 13.13 33.42 -6.02
CA VAL A 706 13.19 33.50 -4.54
C VAL A 706 13.17 32.09 -3.94
N ILE A 707 12.24 31.25 -4.37
CA ILE A 707 12.11 29.87 -3.87
C ILE A 707 13.41 29.09 -4.08
N ASN A 708 14.01 29.18 -5.27
CA ASN A 708 15.24 28.47 -5.62
C ASN A 708 16.47 28.91 -4.79
N ARG A 709 16.41 30.06 -4.12
CA ARG A 709 17.48 30.60 -3.29
C ARG A 709 17.51 30.07 -1.84
N GLY A 710 16.55 29.21 -1.45
CA GLY A 710 16.66 28.51 -0.18
C GLY A 710 15.36 28.21 0.55
N PHE A 711 14.22 28.62 0.02
CA PHE A 711 12.94 28.28 0.64
C PHE A 711 12.53 26.84 0.34
N SER A 712 12.03 26.16 1.34
CA SER A 712 11.59 24.77 1.27
C SER A 712 10.08 24.61 1.29
N THR A 713 9.35 25.66 1.67
CA THR A 713 7.88 25.63 1.77
C THR A 713 7.27 26.84 1.09
N VAL A 714 6.17 26.65 0.39
CA VAL A 714 5.32 27.74 -0.15
C VAL A 714 3.92 27.54 0.43
N ILE A 715 3.41 28.60 1.06
CA ILE A 715 2.05 28.67 1.59
C ILE A 715 1.26 29.62 0.72
N ILE A 716 0.17 29.14 0.13
CA ILE A 716 -0.66 29.90 -0.80
C ILE A 716 -2.10 30.04 -0.28
N ASN A 717 -2.80 31.07 -0.70
CA ASN A 717 -4.23 31.16 -0.48
C ASN A 717 -4.98 30.08 -1.26
N ASP A 718 -5.89 29.35 -0.60
CA ASP A 718 -6.64 28.23 -1.18
C ASP A 718 -7.52 28.65 -2.37
N GLU A 719 -7.90 29.92 -2.49
CA GLU A 719 -8.75 30.45 -3.53
C GLU A 719 -8.01 30.70 -4.87
N GLU A 720 -6.67 30.77 -4.86
CA GLU A 720 -5.87 31.12 -6.04
C GLU A 720 -5.22 29.90 -6.71
N GLN A 721 -5.99 28.86 -6.99
CA GLN A 721 -5.47 27.62 -7.62
C GLN A 721 -4.91 27.82 -9.04
N SER A 722 -5.39 28.82 -9.79
CA SER A 722 -4.92 29.09 -11.18
C SER A 722 -3.51 29.69 -11.20
N SER A 723 -3.25 30.68 -10.35
CA SER A 723 -1.92 31.29 -10.19
C SER A 723 -0.89 30.27 -9.71
N TYR A 724 -1.31 29.35 -8.87
CA TYR A 724 -0.51 28.23 -8.43
C TYR A 724 0.00 27.33 -9.57
N PHE A 725 -0.85 26.96 -10.53
CA PHE A 725 -0.41 26.13 -11.66
C PHE A 725 0.56 26.87 -12.59
N ASN A 726 0.42 28.19 -12.70
CA ASN A 726 1.38 29.01 -13.42
C ASN A 726 2.73 29.04 -12.70
N LEU A 727 2.72 29.18 -11.36
CA LEU A 727 3.93 29.10 -10.54
C LEU A 727 4.63 27.74 -10.71
N LEU A 728 3.91 26.65 -10.72
CA LEU A 728 4.47 25.31 -10.95
C LEU A 728 5.23 25.19 -12.28
N ASN A 729 4.71 25.83 -13.32
CA ASN A 729 5.31 25.78 -14.67
C ASN A 729 6.53 26.68 -14.81
N SER A 730 6.63 27.77 -14.02
CA SER A 730 7.71 28.76 -14.11
C SER A 730 9.00 28.33 -13.40
N ILE A 731 8.91 27.43 -12.41
CA ILE A 731 10.09 26.91 -11.70
C ILE A 731 10.87 25.98 -12.64
N SER A 732 11.95 26.49 -13.23
CA SER A 732 12.72 25.80 -14.28
C SER A 732 13.57 24.65 -13.77
N GLU A 733 13.91 24.61 -12.47
CA GLU A 733 14.75 23.60 -11.86
C GLU A 733 13.95 22.64 -10.97
N TRP A 734 14.45 21.41 -10.82
CA TRP A 734 13.91 20.42 -9.91
C TRP A 734 14.16 20.85 -8.45
N THR A 735 13.21 21.61 -7.92
CA THR A 735 13.26 22.06 -6.54
C THR A 735 12.28 21.26 -5.70
N ASP A 736 12.75 20.67 -4.60
CA ASP A 736 11.91 20.00 -3.61
C ASP A 736 11.27 21.08 -2.73
N VAL A 737 10.12 21.56 -3.16
CA VAL A 737 9.33 22.56 -2.42
C VAL A 737 8.04 21.94 -1.94
N ASN A 738 7.73 22.08 -0.66
CA ASN A 738 6.44 21.73 -0.12
C ASN A 738 5.43 22.81 -0.40
N LEU A 739 4.26 22.42 -0.87
CA LEU A 739 3.16 23.33 -1.16
C LEU A 739 1.99 23.07 -0.22
N LEU A 740 1.55 24.12 0.46
CA LEU A 740 0.46 24.13 1.40
C LEU A 740 -0.55 25.19 1.03
N GLY A 741 -1.84 24.87 1.18
CA GLY A 741 -2.86 25.90 1.29
C GLY A 741 -2.82 26.56 2.67
N MET A 742 -3.22 27.82 2.78
CA MET A 742 -3.25 28.55 4.07
C MET A 742 -4.14 27.85 5.09
N ASN A 743 -5.33 27.40 4.68
CA ASN A 743 -6.25 26.68 5.56
C ASN A 743 -5.71 25.31 5.98
N GLU A 744 -5.06 24.60 5.06
CA GLU A 744 -4.36 23.34 5.35
C GLU A 744 -3.26 23.57 6.40
N PHE A 745 -2.41 24.58 6.18
CA PHE A 745 -1.33 24.91 7.09
C PHE A 745 -1.87 25.25 8.50
N MET A 746 -2.91 26.09 8.60
CA MET A 746 -3.51 26.45 9.89
C MET A 746 -4.08 25.23 10.65
N ARG A 747 -4.69 24.27 9.96
CA ARG A 747 -5.19 23.03 10.57
C ARG A 747 -4.07 22.11 11.03
N LEU A 748 -3.03 21.92 10.20
CA LEU A 748 -1.85 21.15 10.58
C LEU A 748 -1.19 21.72 11.83
N VAL A 749 -1.17 23.04 11.95
CA VAL A 749 -0.69 23.78 13.13
C VAL A 749 -1.55 23.52 14.37
N GLU A 750 -2.87 23.58 14.24
CA GLU A 750 -3.81 23.32 15.34
C GLU A 750 -3.67 21.90 15.90
N HIS A 751 -3.33 20.94 15.05
CA HIS A 751 -3.11 19.54 15.43
C HIS A 751 -1.66 19.20 15.80
N GLY A 752 -0.71 20.14 15.71
CA GLY A 752 0.70 19.91 15.99
C GLY A 752 1.46 19.16 14.89
N ASP A 753 0.86 18.97 13.71
CA ASP A 753 1.37 18.17 12.61
C ASP A 753 2.21 18.93 11.59
N TYR A 754 2.43 20.22 11.79
CA TYR A 754 3.14 21.10 10.85
C TYR A 754 4.62 20.78 10.69
N TYR A 755 5.17 19.86 11.46
CA TYR A 755 6.58 19.45 11.40
C TYR A 755 6.99 18.79 10.08
N TYR A 756 6.07 18.25 9.31
CA TYR A 756 6.32 17.71 7.99
C TYR A 756 6.81 18.74 6.99
N PHE A 757 6.47 19.99 7.27
CA PHE A 757 6.63 21.10 6.36
C PHE A 757 7.53 22.18 6.93
N ALA A 758 8.11 21.92 8.12
CA ALA A 758 8.99 22.87 8.76
C ALA A 758 10.20 23.15 7.89
N GLY A 759 10.44 24.38 7.65
CA GLY A 759 11.52 24.95 6.85
C GLY A 759 11.17 26.38 6.52
N ASP A 760 12.15 27.12 5.99
CA ASP A 760 11.93 28.49 5.56
C ASP A 760 10.82 28.56 4.52
N ALA A 761 9.87 29.46 4.69
CA ALA A 761 8.63 29.50 3.93
C ALA A 761 8.38 30.85 3.23
N VAL A 762 7.91 30.77 2.00
CA VAL A 762 7.30 31.91 1.28
C VAL A 762 5.79 31.80 1.47
N VAL A 763 5.17 32.89 1.92
CA VAL A 763 3.73 32.98 2.17
C VAL A 763 3.13 33.97 1.14
N LEU A 764 2.28 33.45 0.26
CA LEU A 764 1.62 34.22 -0.80
C LEU A 764 0.21 34.60 -0.36
N TYR A 765 -0.06 35.89 -0.24
CA TYR A 765 -1.36 36.43 0.15
C TYR A 765 -2.16 36.85 -1.09
N GLY A 766 -3.45 36.55 -1.09
CA GLY A 766 -4.35 36.96 -2.17
C GLY A 766 -4.81 38.40 -2.08
N ASN A 767 -5.47 38.89 -3.12
CA ASN A 767 -5.93 40.29 -3.24
C ASN A 767 -7.07 40.66 -2.27
N THR A 768 -7.82 39.69 -1.78
CA THR A 768 -9.04 39.87 -0.97
C THR A 768 -8.95 39.16 0.37
N GLU A 769 -7.76 38.99 0.90
CA GLU A 769 -7.57 38.16 2.07
C GLU A 769 -8.16 38.82 3.33
N GLN A 770 -9.14 38.15 3.93
CA GLN A 770 -9.72 38.50 5.20
C GLN A 770 -8.85 37.97 6.35
N ASP A 771 -8.87 38.63 7.49
CA ASP A 771 -8.18 38.20 8.73
C ASP A 771 -6.64 38.12 8.61
N ILE A 772 -5.99 38.97 7.79
CA ILE A 772 -4.53 38.97 7.59
C ILE A 772 -3.78 39.06 8.94
N TYR A 773 -4.18 39.96 9.85
CA TYR A 773 -3.54 40.07 11.15
C TYR A 773 -3.61 38.78 11.96
N LYS A 774 -4.74 38.12 11.95
CA LYS A 774 -4.95 36.85 12.66
C LYS A 774 -4.08 35.73 12.06
N LYS A 775 -3.95 35.69 10.73
CA LYS A 775 -3.08 34.73 10.02
C LYS A 775 -1.61 35.00 10.34
N LEU A 776 -1.14 36.26 10.26
CA LEU A 776 0.21 36.65 10.64
C LEU A 776 0.53 36.27 12.08
N SER A 777 -0.38 36.61 13.03
CA SER A 777 -0.20 36.28 14.44
C SER A 777 -0.09 34.79 14.70
N ARG A 778 -0.89 33.98 14.02
CA ARG A 778 -0.83 32.53 14.12
C ARG A 778 0.47 31.96 13.50
N LEU A 779 0.88 32.43 12.32
CA LEU A 779 2.14 32.07 11.71
C LEU A 779 3.33 32.33 12.63
N ARG A 780 3.38 33.52 13.24
CA ARG A 780 4.42 33.92 14.20
C ARG A 780 4.42 33.06 15.45
N LYS A 781 3.27 32.85 16.05
CA LYS A 781 3.13 32.00 17.24
C LYS A 781 3.61 30.57 16.99
N THR A 782 3.42 30.09 15.81
CA THR A 782 3.71 28.69 15.44
C THR A 782 5.14 28.50 14.96
N LEU A 783 5.63 29.36 14.10
CA LEU A 783 6.92 29.24 13.43
C LEU A 783 8.01 30.04 14.13
N GLY A 784 7.65 31.14 14.82
CA GLY A 784 8.60 32.04 15.51
C GLY A 784 9.39 31.38 16.65
N THR A 785 8.93 30.25 17.19
CA THR A 785 9.67 29.49 18.22
C THR A 785 10.74 28.58 17.61
N ARG A 786 10.97 28.61 16.27
CA ARG A 786 11.69 27.56 15.54
C ARG A 786 12.82 28.01 14.65
N GLU A 787 13.22 29.25 14.69
CA GLU A 787 14.24 29.80 13.78
C GLU A 787 13.88 29.62 12.28
N VAL A 788 12.58 29.59 11.95
CA VAL A 788 12.09 29.53 10.57
C VAL A 788 11.95 30.95 10.05
N ARG A 789 12.48 31.19 8.85
CA ARG A 789 12.35 32.46 8.15
C ARG A 789 11.09 32.48 7.30
N LEU A 790 10.37 33.62 7.34
CA LEU A 790 9.13 33.84 6.60
C LEU A 790 9.29 35.01 5.65
N LEU A 791 9.09 34.77 4.37
CA LEU A 791 8.95 35.84 3.37
C LEU A 791 7.47 36.03 3.07
N HIS A 792 6.91 37.14 3.48
CA HIS A 792 5.51 37.49 3.20
C HIS A 792 5.43 38.25 1.87
N VAL A 793 4.69 37.72 0.91
CA VAL A 793 4.48 38.34 -0.41
C VAL A 793 3.07 38.91 -0.48
N PHE A 794 2.98 40.24 -0.62
CA PHE A 794 1.75 40.98 -0.81
C PHE A 794 1.84 41.81 -2.09
N ARG A 795 0.68 42.12 -2.72
CA ARG A 795 0.65 43.04 -3.87
C ARG A 795 1.00 44.46 -3.50
N GLU A 796 0.51 44.90 -2.33
CA GLU A 796 0.67 46.23 -1.83
C GLU A 796 0.66 46.26 -0.29
N ASP A 797 0.98 47.37 0.32
CA ASP A 797 0.97 47.55 1.77
C ASP A 797 -0.47 47.64 2.31
N ILE A 798 -1.08 46.53 2.61
CA ILE A 798 -2.48 46.37 3.01
C ILE A 798 -2.67 46.93 4.42
N TYR A 799 -3.74 47.72 4.61
CA TYR A 799 -4.15 48.26 5.91
C TYR A 799 -5.04 47.25 6.65
N CYS A 800 -4.60 46.82 7.83
CA CYS A 800 -5.32 45.89 8.69
C CYS A 800 -6.18 46.70 9.70
N ASN A 801 -7.49 46.73 9.46
CA ASN A 801 -8.45 47.45 10.32
C ASN A 801 -8.50 46.96 11.77
N GLU A 802 -8.20 45.67 11.98
CA GLU A 802 -8.23 45.04 13.31
C GLU A 802 -7.24 45.67 14.30
N VAL A 803 -6.12 46.18 13.81
CA VAL A 803 -5.04 46.73 14.61
C VAL A 803 -4.67 48.17 14.22
N ASN A 804 -5.39 48.77 13.27
CA ASN A 804 -5.12 50.09 12.71
C ASN A 804 -3.68 50.32 12.22
N LYS A 805 -3.11 49.34 11.50
CA LYS A 805 -1.73 49.36 11.01
C LYS A 805 -1.65 48.74 9.63
N THR A 806 -0.64 49.15 8.85
CA THR A 806 -0.30 48.49 7.60
C THR A 806 0.51 47.18 7.83
N VAL A 807 0.51 46.25 6.89
CA VAL A 807 1.27 44.99 7.02
C VAL A 807 2.77 45.28 7.18
N SER A 808 3.31 46.29 6.54
CA SER A 808 4.71 46.72 6.72
C SER A 808 5.04 47.19 8.14
N SER A 809 4.04 47.70 8.89
CA SER A 809 4.17 48.10 10.29
C SER A 809 3.92 46.96 11.28
N ILE A 810 3.34 45.84 10.82
CA ILE A 810 3.02 44.68 11.63
C ILE A 810 4.14 43.66 11.58
N VAL A 811 4.72 43.42 10.37
CA VAL A 811 5.79 42.44 10.17
C VAL A 811 7.11 43.00 10.73
N ASP A 812 7.77 42.21 11.57
CA ASP A 812 9.01 42.63 12.24
C ASP A 812 10.24 42.30 11.38
N GLY A 813 10.31 42.88 10.17
CA GLY A 813 11.39 42.63 9.23
C GLY A 813 11.47 43.67 8.11
N PRO A 814 12.52 43.61 7.27
CA PRO A 814 12.72 44.54 6.18
C PRO A 814 11.72 44.34 5.05
N VAL A 815 11.45 45.43 4.33
CA VAL A 815 10.79 45.35 3.02
C VAL A 815 11.88 45.12 1.96
N ILE A 816 11.76 44.02 1.22
CA ILE A 816 12.68 43.67 0.13
C ILE A 816 12.13 44.27 -1.16
N GLU A 817 12.96 45.02 -1.84
CA GLU A 817 12.61 45.62 -3.12
C GLU A 817 12.72 44.61 -4.26
N GLU A 818 11.74 44.56 -5.14
CA GLU A 818 11.65 43.61 -6.26
C GLU A 818 12.89 43.60 -7.17
N TYR A 819 13.44 44.78 -7.47
CA TYR A 819 14.64 44.90 -8.30
C TYR A 819 15.89 44.22 -7.73
N LEU A 820 15.96 44.06 -6.40
CA LEU A 820 17.06 43.35 -5.74
C LEU A 820 17.01 41.85 -6.02
N ILE A 821 15.79 41.31 -6.10
CA ILE A 821 15.59 39.90 -6.44
C ILE A 821 15.79 39.65 -7.93
N GLU A 822 15.45 40.60 -8.78
CA GLU A 822 15.70 40.50 -10.22
C GLU A 822 17.19 40.45 -10.58
N ARG A 823 18.05 41.08 -9.76
CA ARG A 823 19.49 41.08 -9.94
C ARG A 823 20.23 39.86 -9.37
N MET A 824 19.54 39.02 -8.62
CA MET A 824 20.02 37.73 -8.13
C MET A 824 19.97 36.65 -9.21
#